data_16e78f7a353df7e9e2c60e2e6228bb6f
#
_entry.id   16e78f7a353df7e9e2c60e2e6228bb6f
#
_cell.length_a   1.000
_cell.length_b   1.000
_cell.length_c   1.000
_cell.angle_alpha   90.00
_cell.angle_beta   90.00
_cell.angle_gamma   90.00
#
_symmetry.space_group_name_H-M   'P 1'
#
loop_
_entity.id
_entity.type
_entity.pdbx_description
1 polymer ?
#
loop_
_entity_poly.entity_id
_entity_poly.type
_entity_poly.pdbx_seq_one_letter_code
_entity_poly.pdbx_strand_id
1 'polypeptide(L)'
;MKRVFILKGLDCPNCSAKIEKEVGALPGVESSVVNLMQQTLTVQSEKSADATLAEQVEMIVHSHEPDVEVSEKTEPAVTKVYLLKGLDCPNCSAKIEKEVGELDGVTSSTVNLMNQTLTVQAGTSVAASLLDTVTTIVHSHEPDVEVSEKQPEATAPVKKEEKAAVYNDEDKKRTIRLAVGAAVYAIGMALTVFAKLPTPAELAFLIVAYVILGWDVVWQAVKNITRGQVFDEHFLMSVSTIGAFAIGEYPEAVAVMLFYQVGEFFQSLAVKRSRKSISDLMDIRPDSATVKRNGVLQVVSPESVAVGEIIVVKPGEKIPLDGIVVDGESMLDTKALTGESVPRSIRKGDEALSGCINQSGLLTLKVTKSFGESTVSKIIDLVENASARKAPTENFITTFARYYTPVVVGMAAVLAIIPPLVLGGGWSEWLRRGFVFLIVSCPCALVISIPLTFFGGIGAASKRGVLVKGSNYLEALNKVSVVVFDKTGTLTKGVFEVANIIPAAGYQKEQVLEYAAQAESYSNHPIAKSILAAYGKSIDQKQFSGFEEISGHGISVMVQGKKVLAGNSKLMESEKIAYSACDAAGTKVYVAADGSYVGCILIADEVKPDSNRAIAELKKIGVEKTVMLTGDDERIGKSVADELGLDAYYAQLLPDQKVEKLEMLDKQKRQGSKLAFVGDGINDAPVLARADVGIAMGGLGSDAAIEAADVVLMTDEPSKLVEAIDVAKVTKRIVMQNIVIALGIKSVFLVLGALGMAGMWEAVFGDVGVTIIAVLNAMRILKK
;
A
#
# COMPACT_ATOMS: atom_id res chain seq x y z
N MET A 1 -16.49 -2.56 29.60
CA MET A 1 -15.17 -2.31 29.00
C MET A 1 -14.24 -1.69 30.04
N LYS A 2 -12.95 -2.07 30.08
CA LYS A 2 -11.98 -1.50 31.03
C LYS A 2 -11.07 -0.52 30.29
N ARG A 3 -11.03 0.73 30.72
CA ARG A 3 -10.16 1.79 30.14
C ARG A 3 -9.22 2.29 31.24
N VAL A 4 -7.98 2.59 30.89
CA VAL A 4 -6.96 3.08 31.81
C VAL A 4 -6.45 4.42 31.30
N PHE A 5 -6.57 5.45 32.12
CA PHE A 5 -6.05 6.79 31.84
C PHE A 5 -4.78 7.03 32.66
N ILE A 6 -3.76 7.60 32.04
CA ILE A 6 -2.54 8.05 32.71
C ILE A 6 -2.78 9.50 33.12
N LEU A 7 -2.58 9.80 34.39
CA LEU A 7 -2.78 11.11 35.02
C LEU A 7 -1.41 11.68 35.44
N LYS A 8 -0.60 12.06 34.45
CA LYS A 8 0.79 12.48 34.70
C LYS A 8 0.82 13.81 35.46
N GLY A 9 1.46 13.81 36.60
CA GLY A 9 1.53 14.97 37.52
C GLY A 9 0.51 14.93 38.67
N LEU A 10 -0.36 13.92 38.74
CA LEU A 10 -1.27 13.76 39.90
C LEU A 10 -0.51 13.22 41.11
N ASP A 11 -0.35 14.04 42.14
CA ASP A 11 0.35 13.70 43.38
C ASP A 11 -0.50 13.97 44.67
N CYS A 12 -1.68 14.56 44.52
CA CYS A 12 -2.59 14.95 45.57
C CYS A 12 -3.56 13.79 45.98
N PRO A 13 -3.43 13.19 47.16
CA PRO A 13 -4.33 12.11 47.60
C PRO A 13 -5.80 12.53 47.75
N ASN A 14 -6.04 13.78 48.10
CA ASN A 14 -7.39 14.31 48.26
C ASN A 14 -8.08 14.57 46.91
N CYS A 15 -7.31 15.02 45.92
CA CYS A 15 -7.80 15.24 44.57
C CYS A 15 -8.07 13.90 43.88
N SER A 16 -7.20 12.89 44.07
CA SER A 16 -7.40 11.55 43.52
C SER A 16 -8.70 10.90 43.99
N ALA A 17 -9.02 11.03 45.29
CA ALA A 17 -10.27 10.49 45.86
C ALA A 17 -11.53 11.21 45.29
N LYS A 18 -11.45 12.50 45.02
CA LYS A 18 -12.54 13.25 44.37
C LYS A 18 -12.71 12.86 42.91
N ILE A 19 -11.62 12.79 42.14
CA ILE A 19 -11.61 12.36 40.73
C ILE A 19 -12.22 10.94 40.65
N GLU A 20 -11.78 10.01 41.52
CA GLU A 20 -12.31 8.65 41.55
C GLU A 20 -13.82 8.65 41.78
N LYS A 21 -14.31 9.43 42.74
CA LYS A 21 -15.73 9.51 43.09
C LYS A 21 -16.56 10.13 41.96
N GLU A 22 -16.08 11.20 41.33
CA GLU A 22 -16.83 11.93 40.30
C GLU A 22 -16.84 11.17 38.98
N VAL A 23 -15.73 10.54 38.61
CA VAL A 23 -15.67 9.67 37.41
C VAL A 23 -16.55 8.43 37.62
N GLY A 24 -16.56 7.85 38.85
CA GLY A 24 -17.44 6.73 39.18
C GLY A 24 -18.93 7.06 39.19
N ALA A 25 -19.29 8.36 39.25
CA ALA A 25 -20.67 8.82 39.20
C ALA A 25 -21.15 9.13 37.75
N LEU A 26 -20.29 9.02 36.74
CA LEU A 26 -20.66 9.25 35.33
C LEU A 26 -21.64 8.18 34.82
N PRO A 27 -22.64 8.57 33.97
CA PRO A 27 -23.58 7.62 33.40
C PRO A 27 -22.86 6.54 32.59
N GLY A 28 -23.13 5.26 32.87
CA GLY A 28 -22.53 4.12 32.20
C GLY A 28 -21.17 3.67 32.77
N VAL A 29 -20.66 4.28 33.83
CA VAL A 29 -19.48 3.82 34.56
C VAL A 29 -19.91 2.89 35.71
N GLU A 30 -19.40 1.66 35.70
CA GLU A 30 -19.65 0.67 36.77
C GLU A 30 -18.70 0.84 37.98
N SER A 31 -17.44 1.17 37.70
CA SER A 31 -16.43 1.45 38.72
C SER A 31 -15.30 2.30 38.20
N SER A 32 -14.70 3.11 39.08
CA SER A 32 -13.48 3.87 38.82
C SER A 32 -12.52 3.72 40.00
N VAL A 33 -11.22 3.59 39.72
CA VAL A 33 -10.17 3.46 40.74
C VAL A 33 -8.95 4.26 40.32
N VAL A 34 -8.49 5.19 41.18
CA VAL A 34 -7.24 5.94 40.98
C VAL A 34 -6.10 5.29 41.70
N ASN A 35 -5.02 4.97 41.00
CA ASN A 35 -3.77 4.54 41.58
C ASN A 35 -2.76 5.69 41.57
N LEU A 36 -2.57 6.35 42.69
CA LEU A 36 -1.73 7.52 42.85
C LEU A 36 -0.24 7.21 42.59
N MET A 37 0.23 6.01 43.02
CA MET A 37 1.63 5.61 42.82
C MET A 37 1.99 5.39 41.35
N GLN A 38 1.04 4.92 40.54
CA GLN A 38 1.21 4.67 39.13
C GLN A 38 0.66 5.84 38.27
N GLN A 39 0.08 6.83 38.95
CA GLN A 39 -0.61 7.96 38.29
C GLN A 39 -1.59 7.49 37.23
N THR A 40 -2.45 6.50 37.53
CA THR A 40 -3.41 5.92 36.62
C THR A 40 -4.80 5.90 37.20
N LEU A 41 -5.80 6.16 36.36
CA LEU A 41 -7.23 5.99 36.65
C LEU A 41 -7.75 4.83 35.79
N THR A 42 -8.26 3.82 36.46
CA THR A 42 -8.93 2.68 35.82
C THR A 42 -10.44 2.87 35.89
N VAL A 43 -11.11 2.86 34.74
CA VAL A 43 -12.56 3.00 34.62
C VAL A 43 -13.15 1.75 33.96
N GLN A 44 -14.20 1.19 34.58
CA GLN A 44 -15.01 0.12 34.03
C GLN A 44 -16.36 0.68 33.59
N SER A 45 -16.71 0.55 32.29
CA SER A 45 -17.92 1.13 31.71
C SER A 45 -18.69 0.16 30.83
N GLU A 46 -20.00 0.39 30.64
CA GLU A 46 -20.82 -0.31 29.65
C GLU A 46 -20.52 0.18 28.22
N LYS A 47 -20.73 -0.68 27.21
CA LYS A 47 -20.42 -0.41 25.79
C LYS A 47 -20.99 0.88 25.19
N SER A 48 -22.02 1.47 25.77
CA SER A 48 -22.73 2.65 25.21
C SER A 48 -22.11 4.01 25.59
N ALA A 49 -21.09 4.04 26.47
CA ALA A 49 -20.51 5.29 27.01
C ALA A 49 -19.25 5.79 26.27
N ASP A 50 -18.91 5.22 25.12
CA ASP A 50 -17.53 5.23 24.58
C ASP A 50 -17.02 6.54 23.96
N ALA A 51 -17.84 7.37 23.34
CA ALA A 51 -17.34 8.51 22.55
C ALA A 51 -17.04 9.77 23.38
N THR A 52 -17.69 9.93 24.54
CA THR A 52 -17.57 11.16 25.36
C THR A 52 -16.84 10.93 26.69
N LEU A 53 -16.57 9.67 27.07
CA LEU A 53 -16.01 9.34 28.38
C LEU A 53 -14.60 9.92 28.58
N ALA A 54 -13.76 9.91 27.54
CA ALA A 54 -12.41 10.46 27.64
C ALA A 54 -12.44 11.98 27.91
N GLU A 55 -13.27 12.73 27.17
CA GLU A 55 -13.45 14.17 27.36
C GLU A 55 -14.03 14.50 28.75
N GLN A 56 -14.97 13.67 29.23
CA GLN A 56 -15.55 13.86 30.57
C GLN A 56 -14.54 13.57 31.68
N VAL A 57 -13.71 12.54 31.53
CA VAL A 57 -12.62 12.23 32.47
C VAL A 57 -11.62 13.37 32.50
N GLU A 58 -11.21 13.89 31.34
CA GLU A 58 -10.27 15.01 31.22
C GLU A 58 -10.83 16.28 31.87
N MET A 59 -12.12 16.62 31.63
CA MET A 59 -12.79 17.74 32.31
C MET A 59 -12.83 17.59 33.83
N ILE A 60 -13.14 16.41 34.35
CA ILE A 60 -13.18 16.15 35.77
C ILE A 60 -11.78 16.27 36.40
N VAL A 61 -10.76 15.69 35.77
CA VAL A 61 -9.37 15.79 36.25
C VAL A 61 -8.93 17.25 36.29
N HIS A 62 -9.11 17.99 35.19
CA HIS A 62 -8.72 19.41 35.12
C HIS A 62 -9.53 20.32 36.04
N SER A 63 -10.76 19.94 36.44
CA SER A 63 -11.53 20.70 37.43
C SER A 63 -10.92 20.64 38.85
N HIS A 64 -10.15 19.60 39.15
CA HIS A 64 -9.50 19.41 40.45
C HIS A 64 -8.00 19.70 40.42
N GLU A 65 -7.34 19.41 39.28
CA GLU A 65 -5.90 19.59 39.05
C GLU A 65 -5.67 20.04 37.60
N PRO A 66 -5.65 21.35 37.32
CA PRO A 66 -5.53 21.88 35.96
C PRO A 66 -4.23 21.53 35.25
N ASP A 67 -3.16 21.25 36.04
CA ASP A 67 -1.82 20.99 35.51
C ASP A 67 -1.53 19.50 35.24
N VAL A 68 -2.52 18.59 35.50
CA VAL A 68 -2.37 17.16 35.25
C VAL A 68 -2.63 16.83 33.78
N GLU A 69 -1.63 16.25 33.13
CA GLU A 69 -1.74 15.77 31.76
C GLU A 69 -2.51 14.42 31.73
N VAL A 70 -3.67 14.40 31.06
CA VAL A 70 -4.52 13.21 30.95
C VAL A 70 -4.33 12.56 29.58
N SER A 71 -3.97 11.28 29.56
CA SER A 71 -3.87 10.49 28.35
C SER A 71 -4.41 9.09 28.54
N GLU A 72 -5.09 8.53 27.56
CA GLU A 72 -5.56 7.15 27.63
C GLU A 72 -4.42 6.18 27.34
N LYS A 73 -4.22 5.20 28.23
CA LYS A 73 -3.25 4.12 28.04
C LYS A 73 -3.80 3.13 27.03
N THR A 74 -3.46 3.27 25.78
CA THR A 74 -3.70 2.24 24.77
C THR A 74 -2.78 1.05 25.01
N GLU A 75 -3.34 -0.16 25.10
CA GLU A 75 -2.53 -1.38 25.07
C GLU A 75 -1.77 -1.44 23.75
N PRO A 76 -0.51 -1.90 23.73
CA PRO A 76 0.21 -2.09 22.47
C PRO A 76 -0.59 -3.05 21.60
N ALA A 77 -1.02 -2.59 20.44
CA ALA A 77 -1.75 -3.40 19.49
C ALA A 77 -0.80 -4.42 18.85
N VAL A 78 -1.18 -5.69 18.91
CA VAL A 78 -0.49 -6.79 18.23
C VAL A 78 -1.23 -7.08 16.93
N THR A 79 -0.50 -7.10 15.82
CA THR A 79 -1.04 -7.51 14.52
C THR A 79 -0.87 -9.01 14.36
N LYS A 80 -1.98 -9.74 14.15
CA LYS A 80 -2.00 -11.16 13.82
C LYS A 80 -2.52 -11.37 12.40
N VAL A 81 -1.88 -12.27 11.67
CA VAL A 81 -2.28 -12.64 10.31
C VAL A 81 -2.69 -14.10 10.29
N TYR A 82 -3.91 -14.35 9.84
CA TYR A 82 -4.45 -15.70 9.65
C TYR A 82 -4.54 -16.04 8.16
N LEU A 83 -4.10 -17.22 7.78
CA LEU A 83 -4.26 -17.76 6.45
C LEU A 83 -5.64 -18.42 6.35
N LEU A 84 -6.45 -18.01 5.37
CA LEU A 84 -7.82 -18.49 5.12
C LEU A 84 -7.84 -19.27 3.81
N LYS A 85 -7.19 -20.45 3.77
CA LYS A 85 -6.99 -21.22 2.56
C LYS A 85 -8.33 -21.79 2.05
N GLY A 86 -8.69 -21.43 0.82
CA GLY A 86 -9.95 -21.82 0.20
C GLY A 86 -11.04 -20.74 0.26
N LEU A 87 -10.76 -19.57 0.87
CA LEU A 87 -11.72 -18.46 0.86
C LEU A 87 -11.71 -17.75 -0.51
N ASP A 88 -12.77 -17.93 -1.29
CA ASP A 88 -12.91 -17.33 -2.62
C ASP A 88 -14.14 -16.40 -2.74
N CYS A 89 -15.03 -16.39 -1.77
CA CYS A 89 -16.30 -15.66 -1.77
C CYS A 89 -16.13 -14.20 -1.27
N PRO A 90 -16.31 -13.17 -2.12
CA PRO A 90 -16.19 -11.77 -1.70
C PRO A 90 -17.21 -11.33 -0.64
N ASN A 91 -18.41 -11.91 -0.68
CA ASN A 91 -19.48 -11.59 0.27
C ASN A 91 -19.20 -12.20 1.65
N CYS A 92 -18.69 -13.45 1.67
CA CYS A 92 -18.27 -14.13 2.89
C CYS A 92 -17.10 -13.38 3.54
N SER A 93 -16.12 -12.94 2.74
CA SER A 93 -14.98 -12.17 3.25
C SER A 93 -15.41 -10.86 3.92
N ALA A 94 -16.37 -10.14 3.35
CA ALA A 94 -16.87 -8.90 3.92
C ALA A 94 -17.63 -9.12 5.24
N LYS A 95 -18.32 -10.25 5.39
CA LYS A 95 -18.99 -10.61 6.65
C LYS A 95 -17.98 -11.02 7.73
N ILE A 96 -17.01 -11.88 7.38
CA ILE A 96 -15.92 -12.29 8.28
C ILE A 96 -15.16 -11.06 8.76
N GLU A 97 -14.80 -10.15 7.84
CA GLU A 97 -14.11 -8.90 8.16
C GLU A 97 -14.91 -8.07 9.18
N LYS A 98 -16.22 -7.92 8.96
CA LYS A 98 -17.11 -7.17 9.84
C LYS A 98 -17.24 -7.83 11.22
N GLU A 99 -17.56 -9.12 11.27
CA GLU A 99 -17.81 -9.84 12.52
C GLU A 99 -16.54 -9.96 13.39
N VAL A 100 -15.38 -10.18 12.76
CA VAL A 100 -14.10 -10.17 13.47
C VAL A 100 -13.75 -8.75 13.95
N GLY A 101 -14.08 -7.71 13.20
CA GLY A 101 -13.89 -6.31 13.59
C GLY A 101 -14.77 -5.85 14.74
N GLU A 102 -15.91 -6.50 14.96
CA GLU A 102 -16.84 -6.23 16.06
C GLU A 102 -16.48 -6.97 17.36
N LEU A 103 -15.43 -7.79 17.38
CA LEU A 103 -14.97 -8.49 18.58
C LEU A 103 -14.36 -7.52 19.60
N ASP A 104 -14.65 -7.76 20.89
CA ASP A 104 -14.08 -6.97 21.98
C ASP A 104 -12.54 -7.06 21.99
N GLY A 105 -11.87 -5.92 22.02
CA GLY A 105 -10.41 -5.82 22.00
C GLY A 105 -9.76 -5.90 20.62
N VAL A 106 -10.54 -6.00 19.53
CA VAL A 106 -10.08 -5.86 18.14
C VAL A 106 -10.23 -4.41 17.71
N THR A 107 -9.15 -3.80 17.26
CA THR A 107 -9.13 -2.42 16.76
C THR A 107 -9.38 -2.34 15.27
N SER A 108 -8.93 -3.35 14.51
CA SER A 108 -9.23 -3.46 13.08
C SER A 108 -9.13 -4.91 12.62
N SER A 109 -9.94 -5.25 11.62
CA SER A 109 -9.85 -6.53 10.90
C SER A 109 -9.96 -6.26 9.40
N THR A 110 -9.20 -6.99 8.59
CA THR A 110 -9.23 -6.84 7.14
C THR A 110 -8.98 -8.17 6.45
N VAL A 111 -9.89 -8.59 5.57
CA VAL A 111 -9.75 -9.80 4.76
C VAL A 111 -9.19 -9.45 3.39
N ASN A 112 -8.08 -10.06 3.05
CA ASN A 112 -7.49 -10.02 1.72
C ASN A 112 -7.82 -11.31 0.96
N LEU A 113 -8.82 -11.24 0.06
CA LEU A 113 -9.23 -12.38 -0.76
C LEU A 113 -8.16 -12.85 -1.74
N MET A 114 -7.29 -11.93 -2.19
CA MET A 114 -6.25 -12.27 -3.17
C MET A 114 -5.18 -13.18 -2.56
N ASN A 115 -4.78 -12.89 -1.34
CA ASN A 115 -3.78 -13.67 -0.60
C ASN A 115 -4.43 -14.68 0.36
N GLN A 116 -5.78 -14.71 0.42
CA GLN A 116 -6.54 -15.54 1.36
C GLN A 116 -6.06 -15.34 2.81
N THR A 117 -5.87 -14.09 3.24
CA THR A 117 -5.42 -13.74 4.58
C THR A 117 -6.41 -12.83 5.29
N LEU A 118 -6.50 -12.99 6.61
CA LEU A 118 -7.20 -12.09 7.52
C LEU A 118 -6.16 -11.46 8.45
N THR A 119 -6.02 -10.14 8.38
CA THR A 119 -5.18 -9.37 9.28
C THR A 119 -6.04 -8.77 10.38
N VAL A 120 -5.69 -9.03 11.64
CA VAL A 120 -6.41 -8.54 12.82
C VAL A 120 -5.45 -7.76 13.71
N GLN A 121 -5.81 -6.53 14.07
CA GLN A 121 -5.12 -5.76 15.09
C GLN A 121 -5.93 -5.83 16.38
N ALA A 122 -5.32 -6.33 17.44
CA ALA A 122 -5.98 -6.51 18.72
C ALA A 122 -5.04 -6.23 19.89
N GLY A 123 -5.59 -5.90 21.06
CA GLY A 123 -4.82 -5.78 22.28
C GLY A 123 -4.16 -7.10 22.68
N THR A 124 -3.00 -7.02 23.34
CA THR A 124 -2.21 -8.20 23.77
C THR A 124 -2.98 -9.19 24.64
N SER A 125 -3.97 -8.72 25.39
CA SER A 125 -4.83 -9.53 26.26
C SER A 125 -5.76 -10.48 25.48
N VAL A 126 -6.18 -10.10 24.27
CA VAL A 126 -7.14 -10.85 23.45
C VAL A 126 -6.43 -11.69 22.38
N ALA A 127 -5.22 -11.30 22.01
CA ALA A 127 -4.46 -11.91 20.92
C ALA A 127 -4.23 -13.44 21.07
N ALA A 128 -4.18 -13.96 22.31
CA ALA A 128 -3.93 -15.38 22.56
C ALA A 128 -5.14 -16.29 22.25
N SER A 129 -6.38 -15.77 22.35
CA SER A 129 -7.62 -16.54 22.15
C SER A 129 -8.27 -16.29 20.77
N LEU A 130 -7.70 -15.39 19.99
CA LEU A 130 -8.27 -14.95 18.70
C LEU A 130 -8.38 -16.07 17.66
N LEU A 131 -7.45 -17.02 17.63
CA LEU A 131 -7.43 -18.08 16.59
C LEU A 131 -8.72 -18.93 16.63
N ASP A 132 -9.15 -19.37 17.80
CA ASP A 132 -10.34 -20.20 17.96
C ASP A 132 -11.62 -19.41 17.61
N THR A 133 -11.68 -18.14 18.03
CA THR A 133 -12.81 -17.26 17.73
C THR A 133 -12.89 -16.94 16.25
N VAL A 134 -11.76 -16.58 15.62
CA VAL A 134 -11.67 -16.34 14.17
C VAL A 134 -12.04 -17.60 13.39
N THR A 135 -11.54 -18.77 13.81
CA THR A 135 -11.88 -20.05 13.17
C THR A 135 -13.39 -20.31 13.25
N THR A 136 -14.01 -20.05 14.37
CA THR A 136 -15.47 -20.22 14.55
C THR A 136 -16.25 -19.28 13.64
N ILE A 137 -15.86 -18.00 13.56
CA ILE A 137 -16.50 -17.02 12.67
C ILE A 137 -16.30 -17.41 11.19
N VAL A 138 -15.08 -17.76 10.80
CA VAL A 138 -14.80 -18.18 9.42
C VAL A 138 -15.64 -19.41 9.05
N HIS A 139 -15.65 -20.44 9.90
CA HIS A 139 -16.40 -21.65 9.66
C HIS A 139 -17.93 -21.45 9.71
N SER A 140 -18.44 -20.42 10.37
CA SER A 140 -19.86 -20.07 10.33
C SER A 140 -20.29 -19.60 8.93
N HIS A 141 -19.36 -18.98 8.19
CA HIS A 141 -19.61 -18.49 6.82
C HIS A 141 -19.08 -19.43 5.75
N GLU A 142 -17.92 -20.04 5.95
CA GLU A 142 -17.22 -20.94 5.04
C GLU A 142 -16.57 -22.10 5.80
N PRO A 143 -17.29 -23.20 6.08
CA PRO A 143 -16.77 -24.32 6.86
C PRO A 143 -15.62 -25.08 6.22
N ASP A 144 -15.48 -24.97 4.90
CA ASP A 144 -14.46 -25.68 4.12
C ASP A 144 -13.14 -24.89 4.04
N VAL A 145 -13.07 -23.66 4.63
CA VAL A 145 -11.87 -22.82 4.68
C VAL A 145 -10.96 -23.30 5.81
N GLU A 146 -9.73 -23.62 5.47
CA GLU A 146 -8.69 -23.97 6.44
C GLU A 146 -8.11 -22.69 7.05
N VAL A 147 -8.28 -22.53 8.38
CA VAL A 147 -7.78 -21.36 9.13
C VAL A 147 -6.52 -21.73 9.87
N SER A 148 -5.44 -21.01 9.65
CA SER A 148 -4.17 -21.17 10.39
C SER A 148 -3.53 -19.82 10.68
N GLU A 149 -2.88 -19.68 11.84
CA GLU A 149 -2.11 -18.48 12.13
C GLU A 149 -0.81 -18.49 11.33
N LYS A 150 -0.55 -17.43 10.57
CA LYS A 150 0.73 -17.23 9.88
C LYS A 150 1.80 -16.92 10.94
N GLN A 151 2.46 -17.97 11.47
CA GLN A 151 3.57 -17.78 12.40
C GLN A 151 4.74 -17.15 11.65
N PRO A 152 5.53 -16.25 12.29
CA PRO A 152 6.84 -15.93 11.79
C PRO A 152 7.65 -17.24 11.79
N GLU A 153 8.00 -17.73 10.61
CA GLU A 153 8.68 -19.01 10.42
C GLU A 153 10.03 -19.01 11.13
N ALA A 154 10.06 -19.54 12.36
CA ALA A 154 11.26 -19.95 13.03
C ALA A 154 11.45 -21.47 12.82
N THR A 155 12.52 -21.81 12.09
CA THR A 155 13.15 -23.13 12.04
C THR A 155 12.31 -24.34 11.62
N ALA A 156 12.06 -24.49 10.31
CA ALA A 156 11.94 -25.80 9.68
C ALA A 156 12.78 -25.82 8.38
N PRO A 157 13.45 -26.93 8.01
CA PRO A 157 14.18 -27.00 6.74
C PRO A 157 13.18 -26.81 5.61
N VAL A 158 13.43 -25.80 4.77
CA VAL A 158 12.63 -25.48 3.61
C VAL A 158 12.50 -26.72 2.73
N LYS A 159 11.37 -27.42 2.83
CA LYS A 159 10.88 -28.18 1.69
C LYS A 159 10.67 -27.14 0.60
N LYS A 160 11.42 -27.28 -0.53
CA LYS A 160 11.13 -26.51 -1.75
C LYS A 160 9.61 -26.56 -1.94
N GLU A 161 8.92 -25.45 -1.70
CA GLU A 161 7.60 -25.29 -2.25
C GLU A 161 7.78 -25.43 -3.75
N GLU A 162 7.30 -26.54 -4.29
CA GLU A 162 7.18 -26.70 -5.73
C GLU A 162 6.46 -25.46 -6.22
N LYS A 163 7.11 -24.70 -7.11
CA LYS A 163 6.52 -23.51 -7.77
C LYS A 163 5.10 -23.86 -8.09
N ALA A 164 4.15 -23.24 -7.40
CA ALA A 164 2.73 -23.62 -7.44
C ALA A 164 2.32 -23.70 -8.91
N ALA A 165 2.10 -24.90 -9.38
CA ALA A 165 1.70 -25.13 -10.76
C ALA A 165 0.38 -24.41 -10.95
N VAL A 166 0.26 -23.62 -12.02
CA VAL A 166 -1.01 -22.92 -12.37
C VAL A 166 -2.19 -23.90 -12.47
N TYR A 167 -1.88 -25.20 -12.57
CA TYR A 167 -2.81 -26.29 -12.75
C TYR A 167 -2.59 -27.35 -11.66
N ASN A 168 -3.48 -27.39 -10.66
CA ASN A 168 -3.42 -28.26 -9.49
C ASN A 168 -4.20 -29.58 -9.70
N ASP A 169 -4.05 -30.54 -8.76
CA ASP A 169 -4.80 -31.80 -8.83
C ASP A 169 -6.32 -31.62 -8.73
N GLU A 170 -6.81 -30.59 -8.08
CA GLU A 170 -8.23 -30.20 -8.09
C GLU A 170 -8.68 -29.75 -9.47
N ASP A 171 -7.88 -28.95 -10.17
CA ASP A 171 -8.17 -28.54 -11.55
C ASP A 171 -8.21 -29.75 -12.50
N LYS A 172 -7.36 -30.78 -12.27
CA LYS A 172 -7.40 -32.03 -13.02
C LYS A 172 -8.70 -32.78 -12.76
N LYS A 173 -9.14 -32.93 -11.51
CA LYS A 173 -10.40 -33.58 -11.15
C LYS A 173 -11.58 -32.84 -11.76
N ARG A 174 -11.58 -31.49 -11.70
CA ARG A 174 -12.61 -30.64 -12.30
C ARG A 174 -12.64 -30.82 -13.82
N THR A 175 -11.48 -30.83 -14.48
CA THR A 175 -11.38 -31.07 -15.93
C THR A 175 -11.88 -32.44 -16.34
N ILE A 176 -11.53 -33.48 -15.59
CA ILE A 176 -12.04 -34.86 -15.87
C ILE A 176 -13.54 -34.91 -15.72
N ARG A 177 -14.10 -34.34 -14.65
CA ARG A 177 -15.55 -34.28 -14.43
C ARG A 177 -16.27 -33.55 -15.57
N LEU A 178 -15.73 -32.42 -16.00
CA LEU A 178 -16.23 -31.60 -17.09
C LEU A 178 -16.23 -32.39 -18.42
N ALA A 179 -15.12 -33.08 -18.73
CA ALA A 179 -14.99 -33.91 -19.93
C ALA A 179 -15.94 -35.08 -19.92
N VAL A 180 -16.09 -35.75 -18.77
CA VAL A 180 -17.05 -36.88 -18.64
C VAL A 180 -18.50 -36.40 -18.77
N GLY A 181 -18.88 -35.30 -18.11
CA GLY A 181 -20.20 -34.74 -18.21
C GLY A 181 -20.54 -34.26 -19.63
N ALA A 182 -19.60 -33.61 -20.30
CA ALA A 182 -19.73 -33.20 -21.70
C ALA A 182 -19.89 -34.42 -22.66
N ALA A 183 -19.08 -35.46 -22.42
CA ALA A 183 -19.19 -36.69 -23.21
C ALA A 183 -20.54 -37.37 -23.04
N VAL A 184 -21.05 -37.52 -21.80
CA VAL A 184 -22.37 -38.10 -21.52
C VAL A 184 -23.48 -37.28 -22.18
N TYR A 185 -23.40 -35.93 -22.10
CA TYR A 185 -24.33 -35.02 -22.76
C TYR A 185 -24.28 -35.18 -24.29
N ALA A 186 -23.10 -35.17 -24.90
CA ALA A 186 -22.94 -35.33 -26.34
C ALA A 186 -23.43 -36.70 -26.84
N ILE A 187 -23.17 -37.79 -26.12
CA ILE A 187 -23.65 -39.14 -26.43
C ILE A 187 -25.16 -39.16 -26.32
N GLY A 188 -25.74 -38.62 -25.24
CA GLY A 188 -27.20 -38.53 -25.07
C GLY A 188 -27.85 -37.81 -26.24
N MET A 189 -27.37 -36.65 -26.61
CA MET A 189 -27.86 -35.86 -27.76
C MET A 189 -27.70 -36.59 -29.09
N ALA A 190 -26.56 -37.23 -29.33
CA ALA A 190 -26.33 -38.00 -30.55
C ALA A 190 -27.29 -39.18 -30.66
N LEU A 191 -27.49 -39.92 -29.58
CA LEU A 191 -28.44 -41.04 -29.53
C LEU A 191 -29.89 -40.57 -29.73
N THR A 192 -30.28 -39.42 -29.20
CA THR A 192 -31.60 -38.82 -29.42
C THR A 192 -31.82 -38.48 -30.89
N VAL A 193 -30.85 -37.82 -31.53
CA VAL A 193 -30.94 -37.37 -32.93
C VAL A 193 -30.85 -38.53 -33.91
N PHE A 194 -29.88 -39.46 -33.73
CA PHE A 194 -29.59 -40.51 -34.71
C PHE A 194 -30.34 -41.84 -34.44
N ALA A 195 -30.51 -42.22 -33.16
CA ALA A 195 -31.12 -43.49 -32.80
C ALA A 195 -32.59 -43.35 -32.37
N LYS A 196 -33.16 -42.12 -32.33
CA LYS A 196 -34.53 -41.81 -31.90
C LYS A 196 -34.90 -42.51 -30.58
N LEU A 197 -34.08 -42.29 -29.54
CA LEU A 197 -34.32 -42.86 -28.22
C LEU A 197 -35.72 -42.51 -27.70
N PRO A 198 -36.36 -43.42 -26.98
CA PRO A 198 -37.60 -43.10 -26.29
C PRO A 198 -37.36 -42.04 -25.20
N THR A 199 -38.28 -41.11 -25.04
CA THR A 199 -38.23 -39.97 -24.11
C THR A 199 -37.73 -40.32 -22.70
N PRO A 200 -38.07 -41.44 -22.06
CA PRO A 200 -37.55 -41.78 -20.73
C PRO A 200 -36.05 -42.09 -20.71
N ALA A 201 -35.50 -42.66 -21.79
CA ALA A 201 -34.08 -42.98 -21.88
C ALA A 201 -33.25 -41.70 -22.16
N GLU A 202 -33.75 -40.81 -23.02
CA GLU A 202 -33.18 -39.47 -23.23
C GLU A 202 -33.08 -38.67 -21.93
N LEU A 203 -34.21 -38.60 -21.20
CA LEU A 203 -34.28 -37.91 -19.92
C LEU A 203 -33.29 -38.50 -18.90
N ALA A 204 -33.11 -39.82 -18.85
CA ALA A 204 -32.14 -40.48 -17.98
C ALA A 204 -30.69 -40.02 -18.28
N PHE A 205 -30.28 -39.98 -19.57
CA PHE A 205 -28.97 -39.50 -19.98
C PHE A 205 -28.74 -38.03 -19.62
N LEU A 206 -29.74 -37.19 -19.84
CA LEU A 206 -29.66 -35.75 -19.54
C LEU A 206 -29.61 -35.48 -18.03
N ILE A 207 -30.38 -36.22 -17.22
CA ILE A 207 -30.30 -36.15 -15.76
C ILE A 207 -28.92 -36.59 -15.26
N VAL A 208 -28.37 -37.69 -15.77
CA VAL A 208 -27.03 -38.15 -15.38
C VAL A 208 -25.96 -37.09 -15.74
N ALA A 209 -26.03 -36.54 -16.97
CA ALA A 209 -25.13 -35.45 -17.38
C ALA A 209 -25.26 -34.22 -16.47
N TYR A 210 -26.51 -33.82 -16.15
CA TYR A 210 -26.78 -32.70 -15.25
C TYR A 210 -26.24 -32.92 -13.85
N VAL A 211 -26.40 -34.10 -13.28
CA VAL A 211 -25.88 -34.44 -11.95
C VAL A 211 -24.34 -34.39 -11.94
N ILE A 212 -23.68 -34.93 -12.98
CA ILE A 212 -22.23 -34.90 -13.09
C ILE A 212 -21.71 -33.46 -13.18
N LEU A 213 -22.36 -32.59 -13.96
CA LEU A 213 -21.94 -31.23 -14.22
C LEU A 213 -22.38 -30.25 -13.13
N GLY A 214 -23.58 -30.42 -12.56
CA GLY A 214 -24.23 -29.41 -11.74
C GLY A 214 -24.34 -29.71 -10.25
N TRP A 215 -23.95 -30.92 -9.80
CA TRP A 215 -24.12 -31.31 -8.39
C TRP A 215 -23.50 -30.32 -7.41
N ASP A 216 -22.29 -29.88 -7.68
CA ASP A 216 -21.56 -28.89 -6.83
C ASP A 216 -22.26 -27.53 -6.83
N VAL A 217 -22.75 -27.06 -7.98
CA VAL A 217 -23.48 -25.81 -8.10
C VAL A 217 -24.75 -25.80 -7.29
N VAL A 218 -25.57 -26.88 -7.46
CA VAL A 218 -26.83 -27.03 -6.74
C VAL A 218 -26.59 -27.20 -5.24
N TRP A 219 -25.59 -28.00 -4.86
CA TRP A 219 -25.25 -28.21 -3.46
C TRP A 219 -24.76 -26.90 -2.79
N GLN A 220 -23.94 -26.11 -3.49
CA GLN A 220 -23.49 -24.82 -2.99
C GLN A 220 -24.65 -23.81 -2.88
N ALA A 221 -25.59 -23.81 -3.84
CA ALA A 221 -26.80 -23.01 -3.74
C ALA A 221 -27.60 -23.33 -2.48
N VAL A 222 -27.81 -24.64 -2.19
CA VAL A 222 -28.52 -25.08 -0.97
C VAL A 222 -27.77 -24.65 0.30
N LYS A 223 -26.45 -24.85 0.35
CA LYS A 223 -25.62 -24.39 1.45
C LYS A 223 -25.74 -22.85 1.67
N ASN A 224 -25.70 -22.07 0.59
CA ASN A 224 -25.74 -20.61 0.66
C ASN A 224 -27.13 -20.09 1.10
N ILE A 225 -28.21 -20.76 0.67
CA ILE A 225 -29.57 -20.47 1.15
C ILE A 225 -29.70 -20.71 2.65
N THR A 226 -29.20 -21.83 3.17
CA THR A 226 -29.26 -22.15 4.61
C THR A 226 -28.44 -21.17 5.46
N ARG A 227 -27.48 -20.46 4.84
CA ARG A 227 -26.65 -19.41 5.45
C ARG A 227 -27.20 -17.99 5.25
N GLY A 228 -28.43 -17.86 4.71
CA GLY A 228 -29.05 -16.55 4.45
C GLY A 228 -28.50 -15.79 3.24
N GLN A 229 -27.73 -16.45 2.37
CA GLN A 229 -27.24 -15.91 1.10
C GLN A 229 -28.12 -16.40 -0.05
N VAL A 230 -29.29 -15.81 -0.18
CA VAL A 230 -30.35 -16.38 -1.06
C VAL A 230 -30.16 -16.00 -2.53
N PHE A 231 -29.46 -14.92 -2.86
CA PHE A 231 -29.40 -14.39 -4.23
C PHE A 231 -27.97 -14.38 -4.80
N ASP A 232 -27.27 -15.50 -4.67
CA ASP A 232 -25.96 -15.69 -5.28
C ASP A 232 -26.03 -16.31 -6.68
N GLU A 233 -24.91 -16.40 -7.36
CA GLU A 233 -24.81 -16.96 -8.72
C GLU A 233 -25.20 -18.44 -8.77
N HIS A 234 -24.86 -19.25 -7.76
CA HIS A 234 -25.20 -20.67 -7.69
C HIS A 234 -26.71 -20.86 -7.56
N PHE A 235 -27.37 -20.00 -6.76
CA PHE A 235 -28.83 -19.99 -6.65
C PHE A 235 -29.49 -19.64 -8.00
N LEU A 236 -29.02 -18.55 -8.65
CA LEU A 236 -29.60 -18.13 -9.93
C LEU A 236 -29.47 -19.20 -11.01
N MET A 237 -28.29 -19.84 -11.10
CA MET A 237 -28.03 -20.93 -12.03
C MET A 237 -28.87 -22.18 -11.71
N SER A 238 -28.96 -22.56 -10.43
CA SER A 238 -29.71 -23.71 -9.99
C SER A 238 -31.22 -23.54 -10.27
N VAL A 239 -31.81 -22.40 -9.91
CA VAL A 239 -33.22 -22.09 -10.16
C VAL A 239 -33.54 -22.09 -11.66
N SER A 240 -32.66 -21.47 -12.47
CA SER A 240 -32.87 -21.37 -13.92
C SER A 240 -32.80 -22.77 -14.59
N THR A 241 -31.80 -23.59 -14.22
CA THR A 241 -31.61 -24.89 -14.86
C THR A 241 -32.62 -25.95 -14.37
N ILE A 242 -32.95 -25.98 -13.07
CA ILE A 242 -34.01 -26.82 -12.53
C ILE A 242 -35.37 -26.38 -13.10
N GLY A 243 -35.60 -25.07 -13.20
CA GLY A 243 -36.81 -24.54 -13.84
C GLY A 243 -36.91 -24.88 -15.31
N ALA A 244 -35.80 -24.93 -16.05
CA ALA A 244 -35.77 -25.40 -17.44
C ALA A 244 -36.19 -26.90 -17.54
N PHE A 245 -35.74 -27.76 -16.63
CA PHE A 245 -36.23 -29.13 -16.53
C PHE A 245 -37.72 -29.16 -16.29
N ALA A 246 -38.27 -28.33 -15.42
CA ALA A 246 -39.68 -28.29 -15.10
C ALA A 246 -40.59 -27.89 -16.27
N ILE A 247 -40.10 -27.05 -17.20
CA ILE A 247 -40.84 -26.63 -18.40
C ILE A 247 -40.58 -27.52 -19.62
N GLY A 248 -39.74 -28.57 -19.49
CA GLY A 248 -39.46 -29.54 -20.55
C GLY A 248 -38.27 -29.23 -21.45
N GLU A 249 -37.50 -28.20 -21.16
CA GLU A 249 -36.28 -27.77 -21.90
C GLU A 249 -35.02 -28.51 -21.36
N TYR A 250 -35.07 -29.86 -21.40
CA TYR A 250 -34.03 -30.71 -20.80
C TYR A 250 -32.65 -30.54 -21.41
N PRO A 251 -32.48 -30.52 -22.76
CA PRO A 251 -31.17 -30.32 -23.38
C PRO A 251 -30.56 -28.96 -23.07
N GLU A 252 -31.41 -27.90 -23.05
CA GLU A 252 -30.97 -26.54 -22.72
C GLU A 252 -30.47 -26.42 -21.29
N ALA A 253 -31.16 -27.05 -20.32
CA ALA A 253 -30.75 -27.05 -18.92
C ALA A 253 -29.35 -27.63 -18.72
N VAL A 254 -29.04 -28.76 -19.40
CA VAL A 254 -27.72 -29.40 -19.33
C VAL A 254 -26.67 -28.57 -20.05
N ALA A 255 -26.99 -28.01 -21.23
CA ALA A 255 -26.10 -27.15 -21.98
C ALA A 255 -25.71 -25.90 -21.17
N VAL A 256 -26.67 -25.24 -20.55
CA VAL A 256 -26.44 -24.07 -19.66
C VAL A 256 -25.50 -24.44 -18.54
N MET A 257 -25.70 -25.57 -17.85
CA MET A 257 -24.82 -26.00 -16.76
C MET A 257 -23.42 -26.35 -17.27
N LEU A 258 -23.30 -26.97 -18.45
CA LEU A 258 -22.01 -27.26 -19.08
C LEU A 258 -21.25 -25.96 -19.41
N PHE A 259 -21.90 -25.01 -20.11
CA PHE A 259 -21.25 -23.73 -20.47
C PHE A 259 -20.90 -22.93 -19.23
N TYR A 260 -21.73 -22.92 -18.20
CA TYR A 260 -21.41 -22.28 -16.93
C TYR A 260 -20.14 -22.88 -16.30
N GLN A 261 -20.07 -24.21 -16.18
CA GLN A 261 -18.89 -24.89 -15.63
C GLN A 261 -17.62 -24.69 -16.45
N VAL A 262 -17.73 -24.69 -17.79
CA VAL A 262 -16.62 -24.38 -18.71
C VAL A 262 -16.14 -22.92 -18.46
N GLY A 263 -17.08 -22.00 -18.32
CA GLY A 263 -16.82 -20.61 -18.07
C GLY A 263 -16.11 -20.39 -16.74
N GLU A 264 -16.61 -20.97 -15.66
CA GLU A 264 -16.01 -20.96 -14.34
C GLU A 264 -14.60 -21.53 -14.35
N PHE A 265 -14.36 -22.60 -15.10
CA PHE A 265 -13.04 -23.18 -15.26
C PHE A 265 -12.05 -22.17 -15.91
N PHE A 266 -12.42 -21.58 -17.05
CA PHE A 266 -11.56 -20.59 -17.73
C PHE A 266 -11.36 -19.33 -16.89
N GLN A 267 -12.39 -18.87 -16.19
CA GLN A 267 -12.33 -17.73 -15.30
C GLN A 267 -11.36 -17.98 -14.14
N SER A 268 -11.47 -19.13 -13.46
CA SER A 268 -10.56 -19.50 -12.38
C SER A 268 -9.11 -19.61 -12.86
N LEU A 269 -8.89 -20.18 -14.04
CA LEU A 269 -7.57 -20.28 -14.66
C LEU A 269 -6.97 -18.90 -14.99
N ALA A 270 -7.79 -18.00 -15.55
CA ALA A 270 -7.38 -16.63 -15.87
C ALA A 270 -7.02 -15.84 -14.61
N VAL A 271 -7.81 -15.95 -13.55
CA VAL A 271 -7.55 -15.33 -12.24
C VAL A 271 -6.28 -15.90 -11.61
N LYS A 272 -6.12 -17.24 -11.57
CA LYS A 272 -4.89 -17.89 -11.08
C LYS A 272 -3.65 -17.43 -11.84
N ARG A 273 -3.73 -17.36 -13.18
CA ARG A 273 -2.63 -16.89 -14.02
C ARG A 273 -2.29 -15.42 -13.77
N SER A 274 -3.30 -14.58 -13.57
CA SER A 274 -3.11 -13.18 -13.25
C SER A 274 -2.45 -13.01 -11.87
N ARG A 275 -2.96 -13.71 -10.84
CA ARG A 275 -2.37 -13.72 -9.49
C ARG A 275 -0.91 -14.17 -9.54
N LYS A 276 -0.60 -15.28 -10.27
CA LYS A 276 0.77 -15.76 -10.44
C LYS A 276 1.66 -14.71 -11.12
N SER A 277 1.19 -14.07 -12.20
CA SER A 277 1.97 -13.03 -12.88
C SER A 277 2.29 -11.86 -11.97
N ILE A 278 1.41 -11.49 -11.05
CA ILE A 278 1.64 -10.44 -10.06
C ILE A 278 2.61 -10.92 -8.98
N SER A 279 2.46 -12.15 -8.50
CA SER A 279 3.40 -12.77 -7.55
C SER A 279 4.81 -12.92 -8.15
N ASP A 280 4.92 -13.34 -9.43
CA ASP A 280 6.20 -13.43 -10.14
C ASP A 280 6.90 -12.06 -10.30
N LEU A 281 6.14 -10.94 -10.32
CA LEU A 281 6.70 -9.58 -10.31
C LEU A 281 7.36 -9.22 -8.98
N MET A 282 6.98 -9.92 -7.92
CA MET A 282 7.47 -9.72 -6.55
C MET A 282 8.49 -10.80 -6.16
N ASP A 283 8.96 -11.65 -7.10
CA ASP A 283 10.02 -12.63 -6.84
C ASP A 283 11.38 -11.95 -6.68
N ILE A 284 11.42 -10.98 -5.75
CA ILE A 284 12.65 -10.32 -5.27
C ILE A 284 13.21 -11.04 -4.03
N ARG A 285 12.43 -11.95 -3.41
CA ARG A 285 12.86 -12.67 -2.19
C ARG A 285 14.06 -13.57 -2.49
N PRO A 286 15.14 -13.51 -1.70
CA PRO A 286 16.27 -14.42 -1.78
C PRO A 286 15.92 -15.77 -1.17
N ASP A 287 16.29 -16.86 -1.84
CA ASP A 287 16.00 -18.23 -1.36
C ASP A 287 16.96 -18.71 -0.27
N SER A 288 18.19 -18.17 -0.21
CA SER A 288 19.23 -18.59 0.72
C SER A 288 20.25 -17.48 0.97
N ALA A 289 20.98 -17.58 2.08
CA ALA A 289 22.10 -16.72 2.43
C ALA A 289 23.37 -17.56 2.66
N THR A 290 24.51 -17.14 2.14
CA THR A 290 25.79 -17.76 2.43
C THR A 290 26.49 -17.02 3.56
N VAL A 291 26.49 -17.58 4.77
CA VAL A 291 27.04 -16.95 5.99
C VAL A 291 28.43 -17.51 6.27
N LYS A 292 29.37 -16.67 6.71
CA LYS A 292 30.72 -17.07 7.15
C LYS A 292 30.74 -17.19 8.67
N ARG A 293 30.61 -18.43 9.18
CA ARG A 293 30.70 -18.76 10.62
C ARG A 293 31.99 -19.53 10.91
N ASN A 294 32.79 -19.04 11.85
CA ASN A 294 34.09 -19.68 12.21
C ASN A 294 35.02 -19.93 11.02
N GLY A 295 35.01 -19.05 10.03
CA GLY A 295 35.83 -19.19 8.82
C GLY A 295 35.27 -20.15 7.75
N VAL A 296 34.18 -20.85 8.01
CA VAL A 296 33.50 -21.77 7.09
C VAL A 296 32.26 -21.09 6.48
N LEU A 297 32.07 -21.25 5.17
CA LEU A 297 30.88 -20.80 4.47
C LEU A 297 29.76 -21.83 4.62
N GLN A 298 28.60 -21.38 5.10
CA GLN A 298 27.39 -22.19 5.27
C GLN A 298 26.24 -21.56 4.53
N VAL A 299 25.50 -22.36 3.78
CA VAL A 299 24.23 -21.89 3.14
C VAL A 299 23.09 -22.14 4.11
N VAL A 300 22.41 -21.08 4.46
CA VAL A 300 21.32 -21.09 5.46
C VAL A 300 20.12 -20.32 4.91
N SER A 301 18.94 -20.44 5.59
CA SER A 301 17.80 -19.57 5.31
C SER A 301 18.13 -18.13 5.74
N PRO A 302 17.73 -17.10 4.98
CA PRO A 302 17.94 -15.69 5.34
C PRO A 302 17.38 -15.35 6.73
N GLU A 303 16.27 -15.96 7.16
CA GLU A 303 15.63 -15.74 8.47
C GLU A 303 16.52 -16.19 9.65
N SER A 304 17.46 -17.12 9.41
CA SER A 304 18.37 -17.65 10.44
C SER A 304 19.64 -16.84 10.63
N VAL A 305 19.79 -15.74 9.86
CA VAL A 305 20.98 -14.88 9.90
C VAL A 305 20.75 -13.75 10.90
N ALA A 306 21.66 -13.61 11.86
CA ALA A 306 21.58 -12.57 12.88
C ALA A 306 22.24 -11.24 12.41
N VAL A 307 21.77 -10.15 12.98
CA VAL A 307 22.39 -8.83 12.77
C VAL A 307 23.85 -8.87 13.25
N GLY A 308 24.76 -8.36 12.42
CA GLY A 308 26.19 -8.35 12.67
C GLY A 308 26.96 -9.53 12.08
N GLU A 309 26.29 -10.60 11.62
CA GLU A 309 26.94 -11.71 10.91
C GLU A 309 27.47 -11.27 9.53
N ILE A 310 28.43 -12.03 9.05
CA ILE A 310 29.07 -11.78 7.75
C ILE A 310 28.48 -12.71 6.70
N ILE A 311 27.93 -12.15 5.65
CA ILE A 311 27.43 -12.89 4.48
C ILE A 311 28.31 -12.64 3.27
N VAL A 312 28.38 -13.64 2.38
CA VAL A 312 29.14 -13.59 1.13
C VAL A 312 28.18 -13.75 -0.03
N VAL A 313 28.23 -12.81 -0.97
CA VAL A 313 27.33 -12.76 -2.14
C VAL A 313 28.17 -12.85 -3.42
N LYS A 314 27.96 -13.92 -4.20
CA LYS A 314 28.68 -14.16 -5.45
C LYS A 314 28.02 -13.39 -6.61
N PRO A 315 28.77 -13.19 -7.72
CA PRO A 315 28.17 -12.70 -8.96
C PRO A 315 26.98 -13.56 -9.41
N GLY A 316 25.88 -12.91 -9.78
CA GLY A 316 24.61 -13.53 -10.17
C GLY A 316 23.67 -13.86 -9.00
N GLU A 317 24.10 -13.77 -7.74
CA GLU A 317 23.26 -14.00 -6.58
C GLU A 317 22.52 -12.74 -6.15
N LYS A 318 21.29 -12.92 -5.61
CA LYS A 318 20.55 -11.86 -4.93
C LYS A 318 21.16 -11.60 -3.55
N ILE A 319 21.25 -10.34 -3.14
CA ILE A 319 21.65 -9.95 -1.78
C ILE A 319 20.56 -10.41 -0.80
N PRO A 320 20.88 -11.28 0.18
CA PRO A 320 19.84 -11.89 1.02
C PRO A 320 19.32 -10.99 2.14
N LEU A 321 20.17 -10.11 2.69
CA LEU A 321 19.82 -9.18 3.78
C LEU A 321 20.51 -7.84 3.56
N ASP A 322 19.92 -6.78 4.13
CA ASP A 322 20.53 -5.46 4.13
C ASP A 322 21.86 -5.49 4.92
N GLY A 323 22.90 -4.85 4.39
CA GLY A 323 24.20 -4.85 5.04
C GLY A 323 25.17 -3.81 4.48
N ILE A 324 26.29 -3.63 5.18
CA ILE A 324 27.38 -2.74 4.75
C ILE A 324 28.49 -3.59 4.15
N VAL A 325 29.03 -3.15 3.01
CA VAL A 325 30.16 -3.83 2.35
C VAL A 325 31.40 -3.70 3.21
N VAL A 326 31.94 -4.82 3.69
CA VAL A 326 33.20 -4.88 4.45
C VAL A 326 34.38 -5.20 3.55
N ASP A 327 34.14 -5.93 2.44
CA ASP A 327 35.19 -6.28 1.46
C ASP A 327 34.58 -6.53 0.09
N GLY A 328 35.31 -6.16 -0.97
CA GLY A 328 34.92 -6.32 -2.37
C GLY A 328 34.35 -5.02 -2.96
N GLU A 329 34.26 -5.03 -4.30
CA GLU A 329 33.57 -4.04 -5.10
C GLU A 329 32.81 -4.72 -6.24
N SER A 330 31.66 -4.17 -6.64
CA SER A 330 30.80 -4.73 -7.67
C SER A 330 29.86 -3.70 -8.28
N MET A 331 29.12 -4.18 -9.29
CA MET A 331 27.93 -3.49 -9.83
C MET A 331 26.69 -4.23 -9.32
N LEU A 332 25.72 -3.49 -8.79
CA LEU A 332 24.45 -4.03 -8.35
C LEU A 332 23.34 -3.69 -9.36
N ASP A 333 22.63 -4.70 -9.79
CA ASP A 333 21.35 -4.49 -10.49
C ASP A 333 20.24 -4.24 -9.46
N THR A 334 19.78 -3.02 -9.43
CA THR A 334 18.72 -2.55 -8.52
C THR A 334 17.33 -2.54 -9.18
N LYS A 335 17.23 -2.95 -10.45
CA LYS A 335 16.02 -2.83 -11.26
C LYS A 335 14.78 -3.44 -10.62
N ALA A 336 14.94 -4.55 -9.93
CA ALA A 336 13.82 -5.23 -9.26
C ALA A 336 13.24 -4.42 -8.09
N LEU A 337 14.04 -3.54 -7.47
CA LEU A 337 13.63 -2.69 -6.34
C LEU A 337 13.25 -1.29 -6.79
N THR A 338 14.11 -0.64 -7.56
CA THR A 338 13.97 0.79 -7.91
C THR A 338 13.38 1.03 -9.29
N GLY A 339 13.31 0.01 -10.14
CA GLY A 339 12.93 0.12 -11.54
C GLY A 339 14.01 0.71 -12.45
N GLU A 340 15.19 1.08 -11.91
CA GLU A 340 16.29 1.64 -12.67
C GLU A 340 17.00 0.56 -13.49
N SER A 341 17.30 0.86 -14.76
CA SER A 341 18.00 -0.08 -15.64
C SER A 341 19.52 0.03 -15.58
N VAL A 342 20.07 1.08 -14.93
CA VAL A 342 21.50 1.30 -14.84
C VAL A 342 22.02 0.69 -13.54
N PRO A 343 22.97 -0.26 -13.60
CA PRO A 343 23.54 -0.85 -12.40
C PRO A 343 24.30 0.20 -11.56
N ARG A 344 24.19 0.09 -10.24
CA ARG A 344 24.86 0.97 -9.28
C ARG A 344 26.20 0.38 -8.88
N SER A 345 27.29 1.16 -8.92
CA SER A 345 28.57 0.75 -8.37
C SER A 345 28.54 0.75 -6.84
N ILE A 346 29.09 -0.30 -6.24
CA ILE A 346 29.20 -0.47 -4.77
C ILE A 346 30.60 -0.90 -4.39
N ARG A 347 31.11 -0.34 -3.29
CA ARG A 347 32.45 -0.59 -2.75
C ARG A 347 32.42 -0.61 -1.22
N LYS A 348 33.57 -0.96 -0.63
CA LYS A 348 33.72 -1.02 0.83
C LYS A 348 33.23 0.25 1.53
N GLY A 349 32.34 0.06 2.52
CA GLY A 349 31.70 1.12 3.30
C GLY A 349 30.31 1.51 2.80
N ASP A 350 29.93 1.11 1.58
CA ASP A 350 28.60 1.41 1.03
C ASP A 350 27.56 0.45 1.57
N GLU A 351 26.31 0.91 1.61
CA GLU A 351 25.15 0.10 1.98
C GLU A 351 24.62 -0.69 0.78
N ALA A 352 24.44 -2.01 0.98
CA ALA A 352 23.87 -2.95 0.04
C ALA A 352 22.49 -3.41 0.52
N LEU A 353 21.49 -3.24 -0.32
CA LEU A 353 20.10 -3.59 0.00
C LEU A 353 19.76 -5.01 -0.44
N SER A 354 18.96 -5.69 0.39
CA SER A 354 18.43 -7.02 0.05
C SER A 354 17.59 -6.96 -1.23
N GLY A 355 17.64 -8.04 -2.03
CA GLY A 355 16.91 -8.14 -3.30
C GLY A 355 17.64 -7.59 -4.52
N CYS A 356 18.69 -6.77 -4.36
CA CYS A 356 19.56 -6.39 -5.48
C CYS A 356 20.36 -7.63 -5.97
N ILE A 357 20.66 -7.67 -7.26
CA ILE A 357 21.47 -8.75 -7.85
C ILE A 357 22.92 -8.27 -7.98
N ASN A 358 23.84 -9.01 -7.40
CA ASN A 358 25.26 -8.77 -7.56
C ASN A 358 25.72 -9.20 -8.96
N GLN A 359 26.33 -8.30 -9.75
CA GLN A 359 26.66 -8.60 -11.16
C GLN A 359 28.09 -9.07 -11.40
N SER A 360 29.10 -8.49 -10.72
CA SER A 360 30.49 -8.66 -11.16
C SER A 360 31.46 -9.18 -10.10
N GLY A 361 31.55 -8.55 -8.94
CA GLY A 361 32.56 -8.87 -7.91
C GLY A 361 32.02 -9.78 -6.80
N LEU A 362 32.90 -10.42 -6.05
CA LEU A 362 32.51 -11.07 -4.80
C LEU A 362 32.33 -10.01 -3.72
N LEU A 363 31.16 -9.97 -3.09
CA LEU A 363 30.87 -9.05 -2.01
C LEU A 363 30.83 -9.76 -0.66
N THR A 364 31.44 -9.15 0.32
CA THR A 364 31.34 -9.55 1.73
C THR A 364 30.62 -8.45 2.49
N LEU A 365 29.47 -8.77 3.08
CA LEU A 365 28.60 -7.80 3.73
C LEU A 365 28.47 -8.13 5.22
N LYS A 366 28.45 -7.10 6.06
CA LYS A 366 28.04 -7.21 7.46
C LYS A 366 26.57 -6.87 7.56
N VAL A 367 25.75 -7.79 8.02
CA VAL A 367 24.30 -7.65 8.12
C VAL A 367 23.93 -6.54 9.12
N THR A 368 23.03 -5.65 8.72
CA THR A 368 22.58 -4.50 9.51
C THR A 368 21.14 -4.64 10.03
N LYS A 369 20.29 -5.42 9.34
CA LYS A 369 18.89 -5.63 9.71
C LYS A 369 18.55 -7.11 9.70
N SER A 370 17.61 -7.52 10.56
CA SER A 370 17.03 -8.87 10.51
C SER A 370 16.25 -9.08 9.20
N PHE A 371 15.97 -10.33 8.83
CA PHE A 371 15.25 -10.61 7.58
C PHE A 371 13.86 -9.95 7.53
N GLY A 372 13.10 -10.01 8.62
CA GLY A 372 11.77 -9.37 8.70
C GLY A 372 11.80 -7.84 8.58
N GLU A 373 12.93 -7.22 8.94
CA GLU A 373 13.16 -5.77 8.83
C GLU A 373 13.88 -5.38 7.54
N SER A 374 14.27 -6.36 6.71
CA SER A 374 14.98 -6.11 5.46
C SER A 374 14.11 -5.38 4.45
N THR A 375 14.77 -4.65 3.55
CA THR A 375 14.12 -3.90 2.47
C THR A 375 13.16 -4.78 1.66
N VAL A 376 13.57 -5.99 1.29
CA VAL A 376 12.72 -6.94 0.55
C VAL A 376 11.49 -7.33 1.34
N SER A 377 11.65 -7.70 2.62
CA SER A 377 10.50 -8.11 3.45
C SER A 377 9.49 -6.99 3.61
N LYS A 378 9.94 -5.74 3.82
CA LYS A 378 9.06 -4.57 3.89
C LYS A 378 8.32 -4.30 2.59
N ILE A 379 8.99 -4.41 1.44
CA ILE A 379 8.37 -4.23 0.12
C ILE A 379 7.28 -5.28 -0.10
N ILE A 380 7.58 -6.55 0.16
CA ILE A 380 6.63 -7.66 0.00
C ILE A 380 5.41 -7.42 0.91
N ASP A 381 5.63 -7.11 2.18
CA ASP A 381 4.56 -6.84 3.15
C ASP A 381 3.67 -5.66 2.72
N LEU A 382 4.27 -4.56 2.28
CA LEU A 382 3.52 -3.38 1.80
C LEU A 382 2.64 -3.72 0.60
N VAL A 383 3.13 -4.51 -0.35
CA VAL A 383 2.35 -4.87 -1.55
C VAL A 383 1.32 -5.96 -1.23
N GLU A 384 1.64 -6.96 -0.40
CA GLU A 384 0.68 -7.96 0.07
C GLU A 384 -0.48 -7.32 0.83
N ASN A 385 -0.20 -6.36 1.70
CA ASN A 385 -1.22 -5.69 2.50
C ASN A 385 -1.94 -4.56 1.74
N ALA A 386 -1.40 -4.09 0.61
CA ALA A 386 -2.01 -3.01 -0.17
C ALA A 386 -3.41 -3.34 -0.69
N SER A 387 -3.72 -4.61 -0.97
CA SER A 387 -5.06 -5.03 -1.40
C SER A 387 -6.10 -5.05 -0.27
N ALA A 388 -5.68 -4.87 0.98
CA ALA A 388 -6.58 -4.77 2.12
C ALA A 388 -7.35 -3.43 2.15
N ARG A 389 -6.75 -2.34 1.66
CA ARG A 389 -7.37 -1.01 1.60
C ARG A 389 -8.09 -0.80 0.28
N LYS A 390 -9.37 -1.20 0.25
CA LYS A 390 -10.21 -1.20 -0.96
C LYS A 390 -10.48 0.21 -1.50
N ALA A 391 -10.43 0.36 -2.81
CA ALA A 391 -10.81 1.61 -3.49
C ALA A 391 -12.30 1.94 -3.32
N PRO A 392 -12.70 3.22 -3.31
CA PRO A 392 -14.10 3.63 -3.34
C PRO A 392 -14.88 2.97 -4.48
N THR A 393 -14.28 2.78 -5.65
CA THR A 393 -14.89 2.08 -6.78
C THR A 393 -15.12 0.59 -6.48
N GLU A 394 -14.21 -0.09 -5.78
CA GLU A 394 -14.40 -1.50 -5.36
C GLU A 394 -15.54 -1.64 -4.35
N ASN A 395 -15.59 -0.74 -3.36
CA ASN A 395 -16.68 -0.70 -2.37
C ASN A 395 -18.03 -0.42 -3.02
N PHE A 396 -18.06 0.50 -4.01
CA PHE A 396 -19.27 0.78 -4.78
C PHE A 396 -19.77 -0.47 -5.52
N ILE A 397 -18.90 -1.22 -6.19
CA ILE A 397 -19.30 -2.44 -6.92
C ILE A 397 -19.82 -3.51 -5.97
N THR A 398 -19.20 -3.72 -4.81
CA THR A 398 -19.69 -4.66 -3.80
C THR A 398 -21.07 -4.26 -3.29
N THR A 399 -21.28 -2.98 -3.02
CA THR A 399 -22.57 -2.43 -2.59
C THR A 399 -23.60 -2.54 -3.71
N PHE A 400 -23.22 -2.18 -4.94
CA PHE A 400 -24.09 -2.29 -6.13
C PHE A 400 -24.57 -3.75 -6.32
N ALA A 401 -23.68 -4.73 -6.28
CA ALA A 401 -24.04 -6.14 -6.44
C ALA A 401 -25.09 -6.59 -5.40
N ARG A 402 -24.98 -6.12 -4.15
CA ARG A 402 -25.93 -6.44 -3.07
C ARG A 402 -27.36 -5.98 -3.35
N TYR A 403 -27.54 -4.81 -3.97
CA TYR A 403 -28.86 -4.27 -4.29
C TYR A 403 -29.35 -4.66 -5.69
N TYR A 404 -28.44 -4.77 -6.63
CA TYR A 404 -28.73 -5.11 -8.02
C TYR A 404 -29.38 -6.49 -8.15
N THR A 405 -28.80 -7.53 -7.55
CA THR A 405 -29.29 -8.91 -7.71
C THR A 405 -30.73 -9.13 -7.23
N PRO A 406 -31.15 -8.69 -6.03
CA PRO A 406 -32.55 -8.79 -5.63
C PRO A 406 -33.53 -8.04 -6.54
N VAL A 407 -33.16 -6.86 -7.05
CA VAL A 407 -33.99 -6.10 -7.97
C VAL A 407 -34.21 -6.84 -9.28
N VAL A 408 -33.14 -7.43 -9.83
CA VAL A 408 -33.24 -8.18 -11.09
C VAL A 408 -34.02 -9.49 -10.92
N VAL A 409 -33.84 -10.19 -9.80
CA VAL A 409 -34.64 -11.36 -9.46
C VAL A 409 -36.13 -10.99 -9.39
N GLY A 410 -36.45 -9.85 -8.74
CA GLY A 410 -37.81 -9.33 -8.72
C GLY A 410 -38.36 -9.02 -10.12
N MET A 411 -37.55 -8.41 -10.98
CA MET A 411 -37.94 -8.15 -12.39
C MET A 411 -38.12 -9.45 -13.19
N ALA A 412 -37.26 -10.45 -12.99
CA ALA A 412 -37.42 -11.76 -13.62
C ALA A 412 -38.72 -12.44 -13.20
N ALA A 413 -39.08 -12.39 -11.91
CA ALA A 413 -40.34 -12.91 -11.42
C ALA A 413 -41.55 -12.15 -12.02
N VAL A 414 -41.51 -10.85 -12.11
CA VAL A 414 -42.52 -10.01 -12.76
C VAL A 414 -42.66 -10.40 -14.23
N LEU A 415 -41.53 -10.55 -14.96
CA LEU A 415 -41.53 -10.98 -16.37
C LEU A 415 -42.09 -12.38 -16.57
N ALA A 416 -41.83 -13.31 -15.65
CA ALA A 416 -42.31 -14.69 -15.73
C ALA A 416 -43.80 -14.85 -15.39
N ILE A 417 -44.36 -14.00 -14.50
CA ILE A 417 -45.69 -14.17 -13.93
C ILE A 417 -46.73 -13.22 -14.55
N ILE A 418 -46.42 -11.92 -14.67
CA ILE A 418 -47.43 -10.93 -15.07
C ILE A 418 -47.87 -11.06 -16.55
N PRO A 419 -46.96 -11.16 -17.53
CA PRO A 419 -47.39 -11.23 -18.93
C PRO A 419 -48.30 -12.41 -19.28
N PRO A 420 -48.03 -13.65 -18.82
CA PRO A 420 -48.97 -14.78 -19.13
C PRO A 420 -50.36 -14.57 -18.51
N LEU A 421 -50.44 -13.85 -17.37
CA LEU A 421 -51.73 -13.55 -16.74
C LEU A 421 -52.51 -12.45 -17.47
N VAL A 422 -51.82 -11.45 -18.05
CA VAL A 422 -52.44 -10.24 -18.63
C VAL A 422 -52.61 -10.38 -20.15
N LEU A 423 -51.59 -10.90 -20.86
CA LEU A 423 -51.53 -10.95 -22.30
C LEU A 423 -52.02 -12.31 -22.86
N GLY A 424 -52.21 -13.28 -21.98
CA GLY A 424 -52.38 -14.67 -22.40
C GLY A 424 -51.09 -15.24 -23.00
N GLY A 425 -51.07 -16.52 -23.30
CA GLY A 425 -49.89 -17.18 -23.88
C GLY A 425 -49.36 -18.31 -22.99
N GLY A 426 -48.42 -19.10 -23.52
CA GLY A 426 -47.90 -20.26 -22.80
C GLY A 426 -47.02 -19.85 -21.63
N TRP A 427 -47.32 -20.35 -20.43
CA TRP A 427 -46.52 -20.17 -19.23
C TRP A 427 -45.04 -20.55 -19.44
N SER A 428 -44.78 -21.59 -20.22
CA SER A 428 -43.47 -22.11 -20.52
C SER A 428 -42.56 -21.03 -21.17
N GLU A 429 -43.09 -20.27 -22.15
CA GLU A 429 -42.36 -19.23 -22.86
C GLU A 429 -41.96 -18.10 -21.95
N TRP A 430 -42.88 -17.60 -21.09
CA TRP A 430 -42.58 -16.50 -20.18
C TRP A 430 -41.67 -16.94 -19.02
N LEU A 431 -41.80 -18.16 -18.53
CA LEU A 431 -40.86 -18.74 -17.56
C LEU A 431 -39.45 -18.85 -18.17
N ARG A 432 -39.34 -19.34 -19.43
CA ARG A 432 -38.07 -19.41 -20.13
C ARG A 432 -37.38 -18.01 -20.23
N ARG A 433 -38.13 -16.97 -20.58
CA ARG A 433 -37.63 -15.60 -20.59
C ARG A 433 -37.19 -15.13 -19.20
N GLY A 434 -37.95 -15.46 -18.17
CA GLY A 434 -37.57 -15.21 -16.78
C GLY A 434 -36.23 -15.88 -16.40
N PHE A 435 -36.02 -17.13 -16.81
CA PHE A 435 -34.77 -17.86 -16.55
C PHE A 435 -33.59 -17.27 -17.32
N VAL A 436 -33.75 -16.87 -18.58
CA VAL A 436 -32.74 -16.12 -19.34
C VAL A 436 -32.35 -14.84 -18.61
N PHE A 437 -33.35 -14.11 -18.10
CA PHE A 437 -33.14 -12.88 -17.37
C PHE A 437 -32.34 -13.11 -16.08
N LEU A 438 -32.63 -14.20 -15.33
CA LEU A 438 -31.88 -14.58 -14.13
C LEU A 438 -30.42 -14.92 -14.43
N ILE A 439 -30.15 -15.70 -15.50
CA ILE A 439 -28.79 -16.10 -15.90
C ILE A 439 -27.91 -14.89 -16.21
N VAL A 440 -28.43 -13.92 -17.01
CA VAL A 440 -27.66 -12.72 -17.38
C VAL A 440 -27.40 -11.78 -16.21
N SER A 441 -28.16 -11.93 -15.13
CA SER A 441 -28.20 -10.96 -14.03
C SER A 441 -26.96 -10.93 -13.12
N CYS A 442 -26.10 -11.97 -13.15
CA CYS A 442 -24.91 -12.00 -12.28
C CYS A 442 -23.93 -10.87 -12.63
N PRO A 443 -23.51 -10.01 -11.69
CA PRO A 443 -22.48 -9.00 -11.93
C PRO A 443 -21.04 -9.55 -11.88
N CYS A 444 -20.83 -10.85 -12.14
CA CYS A 444 -19.57 -11.60 -11.96
C CYS A 444 -18.37 -10.92 -12.63
N ALA A 445 -18.55 -10.45 -13.87
CA ALA A 445 -17.50 -9.73 -14.61
C ALA A 445 -16.96 -8.51 -13.87
N LEU A 446 -17.81 -7.75 -13.18
CA LEU A 446 -17.42 -6.55 -12.44
C LEU A 446 -16.75 -6.90 -11.10
N VAL A 447 -17.36 -7.83 -10.37
CA VAL A 447 -16.89 -8.24 -9.03
C VAL A 447 -15.46 -8.81 -9.08
N ILE A 448 -15.11 -9.48 -10.18
CA ILE A 448 -13.79 -10.10 -10.36
C ILE A 448 -12.78 -9.14 -11.01
N SER A 449 -13.17 -8.50 -12.14
CA SER A 449 -12.20 -7.75 -12.95
C SER A 449 -11.74 -6.45 -12.33
N ILE A 450 -12.56 -5.81 -11.48
CA ILE A 450 -12.21 -4.50 -10.89
C ILE A 450 -11.13 -4.63 -9.80
N PRO A 451 -11.28 -5.48 -8.76
CA PRO A 451 -10.20 -5.73 -7.80
C PRO A 451 -8.92 -6.23 -8.49
N LEU A 452 -9.05 -7.12 -9.47
CA LEU A 452 -7.92 -7.63 -10.24
C LEU A 452 -7.17 -6.50 -10.99
N THR A 453 -7.90 -5.51 -11.52
CA THR A 453 -7.30 -4.37 -12.22
C THR A 453 -6.55 -3.46 -11.24
N PHE A 454 -7.10 -3.18 -10.06
CA PHE A 454 -6.42 -2.38 -9.04
C PHE A 454 -5.18 -3.09 -8.51
N PHE A 455 -5.29 -4.38 -8.22
CA PHE A 455 -4.15 -5.17 -7.76
C PHE A 455 -3.04 -5.24 -8.81
N GLY A 456 -3.40 -5.44 -10.09
CA GLY A 456 -2.46 -5.35 -11.20
C GLY A 456 -1.83 -3.97 -11.35
N GLY A 457 -2.57 -2.90 -11.05
CA GLY A 457 -2.08 -1.52 -11.03
C GLY A 457 -1.04 -1.28 -9.93
N ILE A 458 -1.27 -1.81 -8.72
CA ILE A 458 -0.31 -1.76 -7.62
C ILE A 458 0.98 -2.50 -8.02
N GLY A 459 0.87 -3.72 -8.59
CA GLY A 459 2.02 -4.45 -9.09
C GLY A 459 2.78 -3.73 -10.20
N ALA A 460 2.09 -3.05 -11.12
CA ALA A 460 2.71 -2.25 -12.18
C ALA A 460 3.42 -0.99 -11.62
N ALA A 461 2.89 -0.36 -10.57
CA ALA A 461 3.55 0.74 -9.87
C ALA A 461 4.82 0.26 -9.15
N SER A 462 4.74 -0.87 -8.44
CA SER A 462 5.88 -1.46 -7.73
C SER A 462 7.05 -1.76 -8.68
N LYS A 463 6.81 -2.30 -9.87
CA LYS A 463 7.84 -2.51 -10.91
C LYS A 463 8.59 -1.24 -11.32
N ARG A 464 7.96 -0.08 -11.16
CA ARG A 464 8.52 1.22 -11.48
C ARG A 464 9.17 1.91 -10.28
N GLY A 465 9.35 1.17 -9.18
CA GLY A 465 9.89 1.70 -7.95
C GLY A 465 8.92 2.59 -7.18
N VAL A 466 7.60 2.39 -7.35
CA VAL A 466 6.57 3.12 -6.61
C VAL A 466 5.72 2.13 -5.81
N LEU A 467 5.80 2.18 -4.50
CA LEU A 467 5.00 1.34 -3.60
C LEU A 467 3.72 2.09 -3.21
N VAL A 468 2.58 1.48 -3.45
CA VAL A 468 1.26 2.05 -3.12
C VAL A 468 0.61 1.18 -2.05
N LYS A 469 0.31 1.73 -0.88
CA LYS A 469 -0.20 1.00 0.28
C LYS A 469 -1.68 0.62 0.22
N GLY A 470 -2.36 0.89 -0.89
CA GLY A 470 -3.77 0.53 -1.05
C GLY A 470 -4.37 0.91 -2.39
N SER A 471 -5.39 0.17 -2.83
CA SER A 471 -6.12 0.49 -4.06
C SER A 471 -6.89 1.82 -3.95
N ASN A 472 -7.29 2.23 -2.73
CA ASN A 472 -7.87 3.54 -2.45
C ASN A 472 -6.88 4.68 -2.78
N TYR A 473 -5.59 4.53 -2.47
CA TYR A 473 -4.56 5.53 -2.78
C TYR A 473 -4.22 5.55 -4.26
N LEU A 474 -4.22 4.38 -4.94
CA LEU A 474 -4.08 4.32 -6.38
C LEU A 474 -5.26 5.04 -7.08
N GLU A 475 -6.49 4.88 -6.58
CA GLU A 475 -7.63 5.64 -7.10
C GLU A 475 -7.51 7.14 -6.78
N ALA A 476 -7.00 7.51 -5.60
CA ALA A 476 -6.80 8.90 -5.20
C ALA A 476 -5.74 9.60 -6.07
N LEU A 477 -4.61 8.93 -6.39
CA LEU A 477 -3.58 9.45 -7.29
C LEU A 477 -4.14 9.86 -8.66
N ASN A 478 -5.14 9.13 -9.18
CA ASN A 478 -5.78 9.51 -10.45
C ASN A 478 -6.55 10.85 -10.37
N LYS A 479 -6.91 11.32 -9.17
CA LYS A 479 -7.68 12.54 -8.94
C LYS A 479 -6.82 13.69 -8.42
N VAL A 480 -5.51 13.52 -8.32
CA VAL A 480 -4.58 14.55 -7.84
C VAL A 480 -4.59 15.73 -8.78
N SER A 481 -4.91 16.92 -8.25
CA SER A 481 -4.88 18.20 -8.95
C SER A 481 -3.90 19.19 -8.32
N VAL A 482 -3.58 19.02 -7.05
CA VAL A 482 -2.61 19.86 -6.33
C VAL A 482 -1.51 18.96 -5.79
N VAL A 483 -0.25 19.32 -6.09
CA VAL A 483 0.93 18.64 -5.52
C VAL A 483 1.71 19.65 -4.71
N VAL A 484 1.94 19.31 -3.45
CA VAL A 484 2.69 20.12 -2.49
C VAL A 484 3.98 19.37 -2.18
N PHE A 485 5.11 20.03 -2.32
CA PHE A 485 6.41 19.47 -2.06
C PHE A 485 7.05 20.11 -0.83
N ASP A 486 7.73 19.32 -0.01
CA ASP A 486 8.79 19.86 0.83
C ASP A 486 9.98 20.28 -0.03
N LYS A 487 10.80 21.20 0.45
CA LYS A 487 12.00 21.60 -0.26
C LYS A 487 13.14 20.61 -0.04
N THR A 488 13.58 20.49 1.23
CA THR A 488 14.84 19.84 1.61
C THR A 488 14.75 18.32 1.52
N GLY A 489 15.70 17.66 0.83
CA GLY A 489 15.65 16.21 0.64
C GLY A 489 14.59 15.73 -0.36
N THR A 490 13.66 16.59 -0.79
CA THR A 490 12.58 16.29 -1.74
C THR A 490 12.84 16.88 -3.10
N LEU A 491 12.79 18.19 -3.26
CA LEU A 491 13.13 18.90 -4.50
C LEU A 491 14.63 19.18 -4.62
N THR A 492 15.32 19.19 -3.49
CA THR A 492 16.76 19.39 -3.36
C THR A 492 17.41 18.13 -2.79
N LYS A 493 18.74 18.03 -2.91
CA LYS A 493 19.51 16.85 -2.46
C LYS A 493 19.54 16.72 -0.92
N GLY A 494 19.19 17.77 -0.16
CA GLY A 494 19.33 17.81 1.28
C GLY A 494 20.79 17.87 1.76
N VAL A 495 21.71 18.12 0.85
CA VAL A 495 23.14 18.22 1.13
C VAL A 495 23.58 19.62 0.85
N PHE A 496 24.23 20.22 1.84
CA PHE A 496 24.84 21.54 1.68
C PHE A 496 26.07 21.42 0.76
N GLU A 497 26.09 22.18 -0.32
CA GLU A 497 27.24 22.28 -1.22
C GLU A 497 27.72 23.73 -1.36
N VAL A 498 28.99 23.88 -1.71
CA VAL A 498 29.56 25.22 -2.04
C VAL A 498 29.01 25.65 -3.39
N ALA A 499 27.96 26.48 -3.37
CA ALA A 499 27.29 26.95 -4.59
C ALA A 499 28.11 28.03 -5.32
N ASN A 500 28.75 28.95 -4.58
CA ASN A 500 29.60 29.98 -5.16
C ASN A 500 30.63 30.49 -4.15
N ILE A 501 31.75 31.01 -4.66
CA ILE A 501 32.80 31.66 -3.89
C ILE A 501 32.97 33.05 -4.45
N ILE A 502 32.81 34.05 -3.58
CA ILE A 502 32.91 35.48 -3.90
C ILE A 502 34.17 36.05 -3.19
N PRO A 503 35.31 36.14 -3.88
CA PRO A 503 36.54 36.64 -3.29
C PRO A 503 36.48 38.17 -3.10
N ALA A 504 37.13 38.67 -2.04
CA ALA A 504 37.40 40.08 -1.87
C ALA A 504 38.47 40.55 -2.86
N ALA A 505 38.57 41.86 -3.04
CA ALA A 505 39.59 42.44 -3.93
C ALA A 505 41.02 42.03 -3.52
N GLY A 506 41.74 41.43 -4.46
CA GLY A 506 43.11 40.93 -4.24
C GLY A 506 43.23 39.45 -3.87
N TYR A 507 42.11 38.74 -3.73
CA TYR A 507 42.09 37.29 -3.43
C TYR A 507 41.51 36.50 -4.58
N GLN A 508 41.89 35.20 -4.66
CA GLN A 508 41.33 34.24 -5.62
C GLN A 508 40.36 33.29 -4.91
N LYS A 509 39.44 32.68 -5.67
CA LYS A 509 38.43 31.73 -5.15
C LYS A 509 39.08 30.57 -4.37
N GLU A 510 40.18 30.07 -4.89
CA GLU A 510 40.93 28.95 -4.31
C GLU A 510 41.51 29.33 -2.93
N GLN A 511 41.95 30.58 -2.75
CA GLN A 511 42.48 31.07 -1.47
C GLN A 511 41.37 31.23 -0.43
N VAL A 512 40.18 31.74 -0.83
CA VAL A 512 39.01 31.84 0.06
C VAL A 512 38.62 30.46 0.56
N LEU A 513 38.53 29.48 -0.37
CA LEU A 513 38.18 28.11 -0.05
C LEU A 513 39.23 27.42 0.84
N GLU A 514 40.50 27.67 0.59
CA GLU A 514 41.60 27.13 1.40
C GLU A 514 41.54 27.64 2.85
N TYR A 515 41.42 28.96 3.05
CA TYR A 515 41.30 29.52 4.41
C TYR A 515 40.04 29.00 5.13
N ALA A 516 38.92 28.92 4.44
CA ALA A 516 37.69 28.34 5.01
C ALA A 516 37.87 26.86 5.39
N ALA A 517 38.46 26.06 4.52
CA ALA A 517 38.69 24.63 4.77
C ALA A 517 39.67 24.42 5.94
N GLN A 518 40.68 25.28 6.06
CA GLN A 518 41.61 25.28 7.20
C GLN A 518 40.88 25.62 8.52
N ALA A 519 40.00 26.62 8.53
CA ALA A 519 39.23 27.00 9.72
C ALA A 519 38.25 25.88 10.12
N GLU A 520 37.58 25.29 9.16
CA GLU A 520 36.51 24.24 9.36
C GLU A 520 37.07 22.82 9.57
N SER A 521 38.43 22.66 9.55
CA SER A 521 39.06 21.32 9.55
C SER A 521 38.82 20.47 10.81
N TYR A 522 38.41 21.07 11.92
CA TYR A 522 38.05 20.38 13.17
C TYR A 522 36.54 20.35 13.43
N SER A 523 35.74 21.01 12.61
CA SER A 523 34.30 21.07 12.78
C SER A 523 33.59 19.86 12.18
N ASN A 524 32.60 19.32 12.91
CA ASN A 524 31.70 18.30 12.42
C ASN A 524 30.41 18.86 11.80
N HIS A 525 30.30 20.18 11.73
CA HIS A 525 29.12 20.84 11.20
C HIS A 525 28.90 20.48 9.71
N PRO A 526 27.65 20.31 9.22
CA PRO A 526 27.36 19.98 7.80
C PRO A 526 27.98 20.96 6.81
N ILE A 527 27.98 22.25 7.15
CA ILE A 527 28.65 23.33 6.37
C ILE A 527 30.14 23.07 6.26
N ALA A 528 30.80 22.71 7.36
CA ALA A 528 32.23 22.39 7.38
C ALA A 528 32.54 21.21 6.44
N LYS A 529 31.73 20.14 6.49
CA LYS A 529 31.92 18.99 5.61
C LYS A 529 31.81 19.38 4.15
N SER A 530 30.87 20.25 3.78
CA SER A 530 30.72 20.70 2.40
C SER A 530 31.90 21.57 1.92
N ILE A 531 32.44 22.45 2.78
CA ILE A 531 33.63 23.25 2.48
C ILE A 531 34.85 22.34 2.29
N LEU A 532 35.02 21.35 3.18
CA LEU A 532 36.14 20.39 3.10
C LEU A 532 36.03 19.49 1.84
N ALA A 533 34.83 19.05 1.50
CA ALA A 533 34.58 18.28 0.28
C ALA A 533 34.89 19.10 -0.99
N ALA A 534 34.45 20.35 -1.02
CA ALA A 534 34.76 21.27 -2.13
C ALA A 534 36.26 21.57 -2.26
N TYR A 535 36.99 21.67 -1.14
CA TYR A 535 38.43 21.86 -1.15
C TYR A 535 39.20 20.66 -1.70
N GLY A 536 38.77 19.42 -1.35
CA GLY A 536 39.24 18.16 -1.95
C GLY A 536 40.71 17.81 -1.73
N LYS A 537 41.45 18.57 -0.93
CA LYS A 537 42.87 18.33 -0.63
C LYS A 537 43.07 17.97 0.83
N SER A 538 44.11 17.22 1.13
CA SER A 538 44.50 16.93 2.51
C SER A 538 44.99 18.18 3.23
N ILE A 539 44.53 18.38 4.46
CA ILE A 539 44.91 19.52 5.30
C ILE A 539 45.84 18.99 6.41
N ASP A 540 47.06 19.57 6.51
CA ASP A 540 47.99 19.23 7.58
C ASP A 540 47.66 20.01 8.87
N GLN A 541 46.85 19.34 9.70
CA GLN A 541 46.38 19.90 10.97
C GLN A 541 47.50 20.18 12.01
N LYS A 542 48.74 19.66 11.80
CA LYS A 542 49.85 19.87 12.70
C LYS A 542 50.34 21.34 12.73
N GLN A 543 49.96 22.14 11.75
CA GLN A 543 50.34 23.55 11.62
C GLN A 543 49.33 24.51 12.27
N PHE A 544 48.27 23.96 12.93
CA PHE A 544 47.19 24.74 13.52
C PHE A 544 47.31 24.79 15.04
N SER A 545 46.86 25.91 15.60
CA SER A 545 46.77 26.14 17.04
C SER A 545 45.59 27.05 17.35
N GLY A 546 45.16 27.09 18.61
CA GLY A 546 44.14 28.03 19.05
C GLY A 546 42.80 27.90 18.35
N PHE A 547 42.34 26.65 18.10
CA PHE A 547 41.00 26.39 17.58
C PHE A 547 39.95 26.77 18.63
N GLU A 548 39.00 27.61 18.24
CA GLU A 548 37.92 28.08 19.08
C GLU A 548 36.62 28.12 18.26
N GLU A 549 35.61 27.38 18.70
CA GLU A 549 34.26 27.46 18.14
C GLU A 549 33.44 28.50 18.92
N ILE A 550 33.07 29.60 18.24
CA ILE A 550 32.28 30.68 18.79
C ILE A 550 30.81 30.42 18.53
N SER A 551 30.10 29.93 19.55
CA SER A 551 28.72 29.50 19.44
C SER A 551 27.81 30.53 18.75
N GLY A 552 27.11 30.12 17.68
CA GLY A 552 26.21 30.95 16.90
C GLY A 552 26.89 32.01 16.00
N HIS A 553 28.22 32.02 15.92
CA HIS A 553 29.01 33.00 15.13
C HIS A 553 29.87 32.31 14.08
N GLY A 554 30.63 31.26 14.44
CA GLY A 554 31.55 30.56 13.54
C GLY A 554 32.81 30.08 14.26
N ILE A 555 33.92 29.98 13.55
CA ILE A 555 35.17 29.36 14.01
C ILE A 555 36.34 30.33 13.86
N SER A 556 37.25 30.26 14.83
CA SER A 556 38.56 30.93 14.84
C SER A 556 39.67 29.90 14.96
N VAL A 557 40.70 29.98 14.15
CA VAL A 557 41.89 29.11 14.22
C VAL A 557 43.15 29.86 13.85
N MET A 558 44.28 29.53 14.46
CA MET A 558 45.59 30.05 14.08
C MET A 558 46.26 29.09 13.09
N VAL A 559 46.51 29.55 11.88
CA VAL A 559 47.17 28.81 10.81
C VAL A 559 48.49 29.48 10.47
N GLN A 560 49.62 28.83 10.74
CA GLN A 560 50.96 29.37 10.47
C GLN A 560 51.16 30.75 11.04
N GLY A 561 50.62 31.05 12.23
CA GLY A 561 50.70 32.33 12.91
C GLY A 561 49.71 33.41 12.44
N LYS A 562 48.83 33.10 11.48
CA LYS A 562 47.73 33.97 11.03
C LYS A 562 46.42 33.57 11.68
N LYS A 563 45.63 34.50 12.18
CA LYS A 563 44.27 34.24 12.69
C LYS A 563 43.34 34.14 11.51
N VAL A 564 42.76 32.95 11.31
CA VAL A 564 41.76 32.67 10.27
C VAL A 564 40.39 32.52 10.93
N LEU A 565 39.39 33.18 10.37
CA LEU A 565 38.00 33.19 10.82
C LEU A 565 37.09 32.70 9.69
N ALA A 566 36.16 31.84 10.02
CA ALA A 566 35.05 31.41 9.12
C ALA A 566 33.73 31.43 9.88
N GLY A 567 32.72 32.14 9.38
CA GLY A 567 31.44 32.23 10.08
C GLY A 567 30.46 33.21 9.47
N ASN A 568 29.42 33.55 10.22
CA ASN A 568 28.37 34.47 9.74
C ASN A 568 28.80 35.96 9.88
N SER A 569 27.94 36.90 9.46
CA SER A 569 28.17 38.32 9.55
C SER A 569 28.45 38.82 10.98
N LYS A 570 27.80 38.18 11.99
CA LYS A 570 28.01 38.54 13.40
C LYS A 570 29.45 38.27 13.87
N LEU A 571 30.09 37.23 13.32
CA LEU A 571 31.53 36.99 13.60
C LEU A 571 32.40 38.11 13.05
N MET A 572 32.13 38.58 11.85
CA MET A 572 32.86 39.70 11.26
C MET A 572 32.66 40.99 12.06
N GLU A 573 31.44 41.24 12.52
CA GLU A 573 31.09 42.40 13.34
C GLU A 573 31.76 42.37 14.74
N SER A 574 31.74 41.22 15.40
CA SER A 574 32.37 41.04 16.72
C SER A 574 33.88 41.21 16.70
N GLU A 575 34.51 40.76 15.61
CA GLU A 575 35.96 40.93 15.37
C GLU A 575 36.32 42.26 14.69
N LYS A 576 35.34 43.17 14.47
CA LYS A 576 35.47 44.47 13.84
C LYS A 576 36.12 44.46 12.45
N ILE A 577 35.84 43.43 11.68
CA ILE A 577 36.34 43.28 10.32
C ILE A 577 35.34 43.91 9.35
N ALA A 578 35.82 44.85 8.55
CA ALA A 578 35.00 45.41 7.46
C ALA A 578 34.81 44.36 6.35
N TYR A 579 33.59 44.03 6.03
CA TYR A 579 33.23 43.02 5.01
C TYR A 579 32.23 43.58 4.01
N SER A 580 32.20 43.02 2.82
CA SER A 580 31.16 43.30 1.83
C SER A 580 29.99 42.36 2.03
N ALA A 581 28.79 42.92 2.25
CA ALA A 581 27.56 42.11 2.34
C ALA A 581 27.31 41.37 1.03
N CYS A 582 27.05 40.08 1.13
CA CYS A 582 26.68 39.25 -0.01
C CYS A 582 25.16 39.18 -0.12
N ASP A 583 24.59 39.68 -1.23
CA ASP A 583 23.13 39.67 -1.46
C ASP A 583 22.61 38.38 -2.12
N ALA A 584 23.48 37.40 -2.42
CA ALA A 584 23.07 36.13 -3.01
C ALA A 584 22.23 35.28 -2.04
N ALA A 585 21.31 34.51 -2.57
CA ALA A 585 20.51 33.57 -1.81
C ALA A 585 21.36 32.35 -1.34
N GLY A 586 21.24 31.97 -0.08
CA GLY A 586 21.98 30.85 0.53
C GLY A 586 22.59 31.21 1.89
N THR A 587 23.11 30.18 2.57
CA THR A 587 23.87 30.35 3.82
C THR A 587 25.26 30.91 3.51
N LYS A 588 25.62 32.00 4.16
CA LYS A 588 26.83 32.75 3.90
C LYS A 588 27.88 32.44 4.93
N VAL A 589 29.04 31.98 4.50
CA VAL A 589 30.24 31.83 5.33
C VAL A 589 31.25 32.90 4.92
N TYR A 590 31.37 33.93 5.73
CA TYR A 590 32.37 34.98 5.56
C TYR A 590 33.71 34.49 6.08
N VAL A 591 34.75 34.73 5.32
CA VAL A 591 36.10 34.28 5.62
C VAL A 591 37.00 35.50 5.80
N ALA A 592 37.79 35.52 6.88
CA ALA A 592 38.78 36.53 7.12
C ALA A 592 40.11 35.89 7.55
N ALA A 593 41.22 36.55 7.20
CA ALA A 593 42.54 36.11 7.57
C ALA A 593 43.37 37.35 8.05
N ASP A 594 43.98 37.23 9.21
CA ASP A 594 44.84 38.26 9.82
C ASP A 594 44.17 39.65 9.87
N GLY A 595 42.87 39.67 10.31
CA GLY A 595 42.11 40.92 10.43
C GLY A 595 41.57 41.50 9.11
N SER A 596 41.82 40.84 7.96
CA SER A 596 41.37 41.30 6.65
C SER A 596 40.30 40.37 6.07
N TYR A 597 39.24 40.94 5.51
CA TYR A 597 38.19 40.17 4.81
C TYR A 597 38.74 39.53 3.52
N VAL A 598 38.62 38.24 3.41
CA VAL A 598 39.12 37.42 2.28
C VAL A 598 38.03 37.12 1.25
N GLY A 599 36.82 36.92 1.69
CA GLY A 599 35.69 36.59 0.80
C GLY A 599 34.53 35.95 1.51
N CYS A 600 33.52 35.62 0.72
CA CYS A 600 32.32 34.91 1.18
C CYS A 600 32.13 33.63 0.39
N ILE A 601 31.84 32.54 1.09
CA ILE A 601 31.42 31.28 0.51
C ILE A 601 29.89 31.19 0.66
N LEU A 602 29.20 30.93 -0.44
CA LEU A 602 27.77 30.68 -0.47
C LEU A 602 27.53 29.19 -0.42
N ILE A 603 26.83 28.75 0.61
CA ILE A 603 26.40 27.38 0.79
C ILE A 603 24.90 27.31 0.46
N ALA A 604 24.54 26.45 -0.44
CA ALA A 604 23.15 26.20 -0.82
C ALA A 604 22.86 24.71 -0.91
N ASP A 605 21.61 24.37 -0.74
CA ASP A 605 21.11 23.02 -1.01
C ASP A 605 20.79 22.93 -2.50
N GLU A 606 21.44 22.00 -3.19
CA GLU A 606 21.35 21.87 -4.66
C GLU A 606 20.02 21.25 -5.08
N VAL A 607 19.36 21.86 -6.07
CA VAL A 607 18.15 21.30 -6.70
C VAL A 607 18.50 20.00 -7.42
N LYS A 608 17.70 18.95 -7.20
CA LYS A 608 17.90 17.69 -7.90
C LYS A 608 17.71 17.87 -9.41
N PRO A 609 18.56 17.26 -10.25
CA PRO A 609 18.44 17.38 -11.72
C PRO A 609 17.08 16.94 -12.25
N ASP A 610 16.43 15.99 -11.55
CA ASP A 610 15.13 15.42 -11.91
C ASP A 610 13.94 16.33 -11.54
N SER A 611 14.09 17.25 -10.60
CA SER A 611 12.98 18.08 -10.08
C SER A 611 12.35 18.97 -11.16
N ASN A 612 13.17 19.59 -12.00
CA ASN A 612 12.67 20.41 -13.13
C ASN A 612 11.81 19.57 -14.10
N ARG A 613 12.28 18.36 -14.45
CA ARG A 613 11.54 17.43 -15.29
C ARG A 613 10.23 17.02 -14.63
N ALA A 614 10.27 16.65 -13.35
CA ALA A 614 9.10 16.24 -12.58
C ALA A 614 8.00 17.30 -12.57
N ILE A 615 8.34 18.57 -12.26
CA ILE A 615 7.36 19.67 -12.24
C ILE A 615 6.76 19.91 -13.63
N ALA A 616 7.60 19.94 -14.67
CA ALA A 616 7.13 20.14 -16.04
C ALA A 616 6.20 19.01 -16.53
N GLU A 617 6.52 17.76 -16.21
CA GLU A 617 5.71 16.60 -16.57
C GLU A 617 4.41 16.52 -15.75
N LEU A 618 4.42 16.86 -14.44
CA LEU A 618 3.20 16.93 -13.63
C LEU A 618 2.18 17.92 -14.24
N LYS A 619 2.63 19.09 -14.67
CA LYS A 619 1.75 20.06 -15.35
C LYS A 619 1.20 19.50 -16.67
N LYS A 620 2.01 18.79 -17.46
CA LYS A 620 1.55 18.15 -18.71
C LYS A 620 0.49 17.08 -18.49
N ILE A 621 0.58 16.32 -17.41
CA ILE A 621 -0.41 15.27 -17.09
C ILE A 621 -1.67 15.81 -16.40
N GLY A 622 -1.79 17.13 -16.18
CA GLY A 622 -3.00 17.80 -15.72
C GLY A 622 -3.04 18.09 -14.22
N VAL A 623 -1.89 18.16 -13.54
CA VAL A 623 -1.79 18.76 -12.21
C VAL A 623 -2.00 20.28 -12.37
N GLU A 624 -2.99 20.81 -11.67
CA GLU A 624 -3.44 22.20 -11.81
C GLU A 624 -2.53 23.17 -11.04
N LYS A 625 -1.94 22.70 -9.92
CA LYS A 625 -1.12 23.54 -9.05
C LYS A 625 0.02 22.74 -8.41
N THR A 626 1.23 23.28 -8.52
CA THR A 626 2.45 22.79 -7.86
C THR A 626 2.93 23.81 -6.84
N VAL A 627 3.13 23.38 -5.59
CA VAL A 627 3.42 24.26 -4.45
C VAL A 627 4.63 23.74 -3.69
N MET A 628 5.46 24.62 -3.14
CA MET A 628 6.54 24.25 -2.24
C MET A 628 6.31 24.83 -0.85
N LEU A 629 6.53 24.01 0.19
CA LEU A 629 6.60 24.43 1.59
C LEU A 629 8.04 24.30 2.07
N THR A 630 8.54 25.30 2.78
CA THR A 630 9.91 25.27 3.33
C THR A 630 10.02 26.08 4.62
N GLY A 631 10.89 25.62 5.52
CA GLY A 631 11.32 26.40 6.70
C GLY A 631 12.39 27.45 6.42
N ASP A 632 12.97 27.46 5.21
CA ASP A 632 14.03 28.37 4.82
C ASP A 632 13.57 29.82 4.67
N ASP A 633 14.57 30.72 4.54
CA ASP A 633 14.36 32.14 4.25
C ASP A 633 13.59 32.36 2.94
N GLU A 634 12.78 33.43 2.92
CA GLU A 634 11.92 33.81 1.79
C GLU A 634 12.69 33.92 0.46
N ARG A 635 13.93 34.44 0.48
CA ARG A 635 14.76 34.60 -0.73
C ARG A 635 15.21 33.26 -1.30
N ILE A 636 15.54 32.29 -0.44
CA ILE A 636 15.94 30.95 -0.84
C ILE A 636 14.72 30.23 -1.42
N GLY A 637 13.58 30.27 -0.71
CA GLY A 637 12.33 29.68 -1.18
C GLY A 637 11.91 30.21 -2.56
N LYS A 638 11.96 31.54 -2.73
CA LYS A 638 11.65 32.18 -4.01
C LYS A 638 12.61 31.75 -5.13
N SER A 639 13.90 31.72 -4.89
CA SER A 639 14.89 31.33 -5.90
C SER A 639 14.65 29.91 -6.42
N VAL A 640 14.39 28.96 -5.52
CA VAL A 640 14.12 27.57 -5.89
C VAL A 640 12.77 27.44 -6.61
N ALA A 641 11.74 28.17 -6.15
CA ALA A 641 10.43 28.16 -6.80
C ALA A 641 10.46 28.71 -8.23
N ASP A 642 11.19 29.81 -8.43
CA ASP A 642 11.37 30.44 -9.74
C ASP A 642 12.19 29.54 -10.69
N GLU A 643 13.25 28.89 -10.18
CA GLU A 643 14.08 27.94 -10.95
C GLU A 643 13.28 26.72 -11.42
N LEU A 644 12.43 26.17 -10.55
CA LEU A 644 11.61 24.99 -10.84
C LEU A 644 10.30 25.33 -11.59
N GLY A 645 9.96 26.62 -11.67
CA GLY A 645 8.70 27.07 -12.27
C GLY A 645 7.47 26.62 -11.50
N LEU A 646 7.54 26.63 -10.17
CA LEU A 646 6.40 26.28 -9.29
C LEU A 646 5.33 27.38 -9.34
N ASP A 647 4.07 27.00 -9.09
CA ASP A 647 2.94 27.95 -9.14
C ASP A 647 2.82 28.79 -7.87
N ALA A 648 3.31 28.27 -6.74
CA ALA A 648 3.37 29.00 -5.47
C ALA A 648 4.45 28.39 -4.54
N TYR A 649 4.88 29.17 -3.56
CA TYR A 649 5.71 28.70 -2.46
C TYR A 649 5.33 29.41 -1.16
N TYR A 650 5.65 28.79 -0.04
CA TYR A 650 5.53 29.36 1.30
C TYR A 650 6.82 29.04 2.06
N ALA A 651 7.45 30.09 2.55
CA ALA A 651 8.75 30.04 3.24
C ALA A 651 8.63 30.36 4.73
N GLN A 652 9.70 30.16 5.49
CA GLN A 652 9.80 30.43 6.93
C GLN A 652 8.73 29.71 7.78
N LEU A 653 8.31 28.51 7.35
CA LEU A 653 7.28 27.74 8.03
C LEU A 653 7.87 26.86 9.14
N LEU A 654 7.23 26.89 10.30
CA LEU A 654 7.40 25.88 11.34
C LEU A 654 6.61 24.60 10.96
N PRO A 655 6.92 23.44 11.57
CA PRO A 655 6.24 22.19 11.23
C PRO A 655 4.71 22.23 11.34
N ASP A 656 4.17 22.86 12.38
CA ASP A 656 2.73 23.08 12.59
C ASP A 656 2.13 23.99 11.51
N GLN A 657 2.84 25.04 11.13
CA GLN A 657 2.43 25.95 10.06
C GLN A 657 2.43 25.30 8.69
N LYS A 658 3.29 24.29 8.44
CA LYS A 658 3.22 23.50 7.21
C LYS A 658 1.88 22.76 7.11
N VAL A 659 1.40 22.19 8.23
CA VAL A 659 0.10 21.51 8.29
C VAL A 659 -1.04 22.50 8.03
N GLU A 660 -1.03 23.68 8.66
CA GLU A 660 -2.04 24.72 8.43
C GLU A 660 -2.10 25.16 6.96
N LYS A 661 -0.90 25.34 6.32
CA LYS A 661 -0.82 25.69 4.90
C LYS A 661 -1.35 24.60 3.99
N LEU A 662 -1.05 23.34 4.31
CA LEU A 662 -1.58 22.19 3.59
C LEU A 662 -3.11 22.16 3.67
N GLU A 663 -3.70 22.35 4.86
CA GLU A 663 -5.16 22.39 5.05
C GLU A 663 -5.82 23.57 4.32
N MET A 664 -5.14 24.72 4.28
CA MET A 664 -5.61 25.86 3.49
C MET A 664 -5.65 25.51 1.99
N LEU A 665 -4.62 24.88 1.46
CA LEU A 665 -4.54 24.44 0.06
C LEU A 665 -5.59 23.35 -0.23
N ASP A 666 -5.80 22.45 0.73
CA ASP A 666 -6.83 21.41 0.63
C ASP A 666 -8.24 21.98 0.49
N LYS A 667 -8.57 23.01 1.27
CA LYS A 667 -9.87 23.71 1.16
C LYS A 667 -10.04 24.48 -0.15
N GLN A 668 -8.95 24.88 -0.80
CA GLN A 668 -8.96 25.64 -2.07
C GLN A 668 -9.01 24.77 -3.32
N LYS A 669 -8.74 23.45 -3.21
CA LYS A 669 -8.76 22.55 -4.36
C LYS A 669 -10.17 22.41 -4.95
N ARG A 670 -10.23 22.01 -6.22
CA ARG A 670 -11.49 21.72 -6.90
C ARG A 670 -12.25 20.60 -6.19
N GLN A 671 -13.58 20.75 -6.08
CA GLN A 671 -14.43 19.73 -5.46
C GLN A 671 -14.25 18.35 -6.17
N GLY A 672 -14.00 17.31 -5.39
CA GLY A 672 -13.76 15.95 -5.87
C GLY A 672 -12.32 15.67 -6.36
N SER A 673 -11.44 16.67 -6.39
CA SER A 673 -10.00 16.46 -6.63
C SER A 673 -9.26 16.12 -5.33
N LYS A 674 -8.01 15.70 -5.46
CA LYS A 674 -7.14 15.27 -4.36
C LYS A 674 -5.87 16.10 -4.30
N LEU A 675 -5.37 16.31 -3.07
CA LEU A 675 -4.11 16.96 -2.79
C LEU A 675 -3.08 15.89 -2.39
N ALA A 676 -1.93 15.88 -3.06
CA ALA A 676 -0.78 15.07 -2.69
C ALA A 676 0.29 15.93 -2.01
N PHE A 677 0.88 15.43 -0.93
CA PHE A 677 2.08 16.01 -0.31
C PHE A 677 3.26 15.07 -0.50
N VAL A 678 4.39 15.61 -0.92
CA VAL A 678 5.64 14.88 -1.16
C VAL A 678 6.71 15.40 -0.21
N GLY A 679 7.29 14.52 0.60
CA GLY A 679 8.32 14.86 1.58
C GLY A 679 9.29 13.71 1.83
N ASP A 680 10.38 13.97 2.56
CA ASP A 680 11.36 12.95 2.98
C ASP A 680 10.90 12.13 4.21
N GLY A 681 9.88 12.60 4.90
CA GLY A 681 9.15 11.91 5.97
C GLY A 681 9.78 11.96 7.36
N ILE A 682 10.99 12.43 7.54
CA ILE A 682 11.62 12.50 8.87
C ILE A 682 10.97 13.61 9.70
N ASN A 683 10.80 14.79 9.11
CA ASN A 683 10.22 15.97 9.77
C ASN A 683 8.77 16.22 9.35
N ASP A 684 8.31 15.62 8.27
CA ASP A 684 7.03 15.91 7.62
C ASP A 684 5.96 14.85 7.86
N ALA A 685 6.20 13.86 8.75
CA ALA A 685 5.22 12.81 9.05
C ALA A 685 3.82 13.34 9.39
N PRO A 686 3.64 14.43 10.17
CA PRO A 686 2.32 15.00 10.41
C PRO A 686 1.66 15.59 9.15
N VAL A 687 2.46 16.15 8.24
CA VAL A 687 1.97 16.74 6.98
C VAL A 687 1.58 15.63 6.00
N LEU A 688 2.42 14.56 5.91
CA LEU A 688 2.14 13.36 5.12
C LEU A 688 0.80 12.72 5.52
N ALA A 689 0.60 12.51 6.82
CA ALA A 689 -0.62 11.90 7.36
C ALA A 689 -1.88 12.78 7.13
N ARG A 690 -1.72 14.09 6.96
CA ARG A 690 -2.84 15.03 6.78
C ARG A 690 -3.25 15.22 5.33
N ALA A 691 -2.39 14.91 4.38
CA ALA A 691 -2.69 14.99 2.95
C ALA A 691 -3.74 13.95 2.53
N ASP A 692 -4.45 14.19 1.42
CA ASP A 692 -5.28 13.15 0.80
C ASP A 692 -4.45 11.95 0.33
N VAL A 693 -3.20 12.20 -0.10
CA VAL A 693 -2.20 11.20 -0.44
C VAL A 693 -0.84 11.69 0.05
N GLY A 694 -0.33 11.08 1.09
CA GLY A 694 1.03 11.30 1.59
C GLY A 694 2.03 10.46 0.81
N ILE A 695 3.09 11.12 0.27
CA ILE A 695 4.09 10.47 -0.58
C ILE A 695 5.47 10.68 0.03
N ALA A 696 6.14 9.59 0.41
CA ALA A 696 7.51 9.63 0.90
C ALA A 696 8.53 9.45 -0.23
N MET A 697 9.59 10.24 -0.18
CA MET A 697 10.74 10.17 -1.09
C MET A 697 11.85 9.30 -0.53
N GLY A 698 12.60 8.61 -1.43
CA GLY A 698 13.84 7.93 -1.07
C GLY A 698 13.65 6.82 -0.02
N GLY A 699 12.57 6.08 -0.07
CA GLY A 699 11.97 5.25 0.97
C GLY A 699 12.82 4.17 1.63
N LEU A 700 14.11 4.06 1.30
CA LEU A 700 15.01 3.05 1.87
C LEU A 700 15.78 3.55 3.11
N GLY A 701 15.66 4.85 3.45
CA GLY A 701 16.42 5.48 4.54
C GLY A 701 15.64 5.81 5.81
N SER A 702 14.31 5.93 5.77
CA SER A 702 13.50 6.33 6.93
C SER A 702 12.28 5.44 7.13
N ASP A 703 12.35 4.55 8.11
CA ASP A 703 11.23 3.68 8.48
C ASP A 703 9.99 4.50 8.90
N ALA A 704 10.20 5.62 9.58
CA ALA A 704 9.12 6.54 9.99
C ALA A 704 8.40 7.17 8.78
N ALA A 705 9.14 7.51 7.71
CA ALA A 705 8.57 8.03 6.48
C ALA A 705 7.74 6.98 5.77
N ILE A 706 8.28 5.76 5.67
CA ILE A 706 7.57 4.63 5.08
C ILE A 706 6.27 4.39 5.85
N GLU A 707 6.28 4.44 7.18
CA GLU A 707 5.09 4.17 8.00
C GLU A 707 4.01 5.25 7.81
N ALA A 708 4.39 6.51 7.79
CA ALA A 708 3.46 7.65 7.71
C ALA A 708 2.86 7.88 6.30
N ALA A 709 3.58 7.48 5.23
CA ALA A 709 3.15 7.75 3.86
C ALA A 709 2.17 6.69 3.33
N ASP A 710 1.34 7.09 2.37
CA ASP A 710 0.41 6.22 1.62
C ASP A 710 1.05 5.64 0.36
N VAL A 711 2.02 6.37 -0.19
CA VAL A 711 2.82 6.00 -1.36
C VAL A 711 4.29 6.26 -1.06
N VAL A 712 5.15 5.35 -1.47
CA VAL A 712 6.60 5.46 -1.27
C VAL A 712 7.30 5.40 -2.63
N LEU A 713 8.08 6.43 -2.94
CA LEU A 713 8.98 6.45 -4.09
C LEU A 713 10.31 5.82 -3.66
N MET A 714 10.67 4.69 -4.27
CA MET A 714 11.85 3.90 -3.87
C MET A 714 13.17 4.57 -4.25
N THR A 715 13.13 5.44 -5.26
CA THR A 715 14.26 6.24 -5.72
C THR A 715 14.14 7.66 -5.20
N ASP A 716 15.26 8.37 -5.22
CA ASP A 716 15.31 9.79 -4.83
C ASP A 716 14.96 10.72 -6.01
N GLU A 717 14.04 10.28 -6.88
CA GLU A 717 13.60 10.97 -8.10
C GLU A 717 12.14 11.42 -8.02
N PRO A 718 11.86 12.74 -7.91
CA PRO A 718 10.49 13.28 -7.90
C PRO A 718 9.65 12.90 -9.13
N SER A 719 10.27 12.63 -10.29
CA SER A 719 9.56 12.23 -11.53
C SER A 719 8.85 10.87 -11.41
N LYS A 720 9.21 10.02 -10.45
CA LYS A 720 8.49 8.78 -10.16
C LYS A 720 7.03 9.01 -9.76
N LEU A 721 6.72 10.19 -9.22
CA LEU A 721 5.33 10.58 -8.99
C LEU A 721 4.51 10.67 -10.30
N VAL A 722 5.13 11.14 -11.37
CA VAL A 722 4.47 11.19 -12.69
C VAL A 722 4.13 9.78 -13.18
N GLU A 723 5.06 8.83 -13.00
CA GLU A 723 4.82 7.42 -13.33
C GLU A 723 3.71 6.81 -12.47
N ALA A 724 3.66 7.13 -11.17
CA ALA A 724 2.61 6.70 -10.27
C ALA A 724 1.22 7.18 -10.74
N ILE A 725 1.11 8.47 -11.08
CA ILE A 725 -0.13 9.06 -11.59
C ILE A 725 -0.51 8.47 -12.97
N ASP A 726 0.46 8.19 -13.86
CA ASP A 726 0.18 7.54 -15.16
C ASP A 726 -0.39 6.12 -14.96
N VAL A 727 0.21 5.31 -14.09
CA VAL A 727 -0.31 3.98 -13.73
C VAL A 727 -1.73 4.08 -13.17
N ALA A 728 -1.98 5.04 -12.27
CA ALA A 728 -3.30 5.27 -11.69
C ALA A 728 -4.35 5.62 -12.76
N LYS A 729 -4.01 6.48 -13.72
CA LYS A 729 -4.88 6.87 -14.85
C LYS A 729 -5.19 5.69 -15.76
N VAL A 730 -4.18 4.86 -16.08
CA VAL A 730 -4.37 3.66 -16.91
C VAL A 730 -5.24 2.64 -16.17
N THR A 731 -5.00 2.41 -14.88
CA THR A 731 -5.82 1.54 -14.03
C THR A 731 -7.28 1.98 -14.07
N LYS A 732 -7.56 3.25 -13.81
CA LYS A 732 -8.93 3.80 -13.86
C LYS A 732 -9.58 3.65 -15.24
N ARG A 733 -8.82 3.86 -16.31
CA ARG A 733 -9.32 3.69 -17.69
C ARG A 733 -9.75 2.24 -17.93
N ILE A 734 -8.94 1.26 -17.54
CA ILE A 734 -9.26 -0.16 -17.69
C ILE A 734 -10.49 -0.53 -16.86
N VAL A 735 -10.57 -0.06 -15.61
CA VAL A 735 -11.75 -0.25 -14.73
C VAL A 735 -13.02 0.29 -15.42
N MET A 736 -12.98 1.52 -15.95
CA MET A 736 -14.13 2.11 -16.65
C MET A 736 -14.49 1.34 -17.93
N GLN A 737 -13.50 0.87 -18.69
CA GLN A 737 -13.74 0.00 -19.84
C GLN A 737 -14.48 -1.28 -19.43
N ASN A 738 -14.04 -1.95 -18.36
CA ASN A 738 -14.67 -3.17 -17.86
C ASN A 738 -16.11 -2.89 -17.39
N ILE A 739 -16.35 -1.78 -16.70
CA ILE A 739 -17.71 -1.38 -16.28
C ILE A 739 -18.61 -1.17 -17.52
N VAL A 740 -18.18 -0.40 -18.49
CA VAL A 740 -18.97 -0.09 -19.70
C VAL A 740 -19.22 -1.34 -20.53
N ILE A 741 -18.21 -2.17 -20.75
CA ILE A 741 -18.33 -3.42 -21.51
C ILE A 741 -19.30 -4.38 -20.81
N ALA A 742 -19.10 -4.60 -19.51
CA ALA A 742 -19.93 -5.55 -18.74
C ALA A 742 -21.39 -5.11 -18.68
N LEU A 743 -21.64 -3.86 -18.28
CA LEU A 743 -23.02 -3.35 -18.20
C LEU A 743 -23.69 -3.21 -19.58
N GLY A 744 -22.93 -2.78 -20.59
CA GLY A 744 -23.45 -2.62 -21.95
C GLY A 744 -23.89 -3.94 -22.56
N ILE A 745 -23.04 -4.97 -22.54
CA ILE A 745 -23.36 -6.29 -23.09
C ILE A 745 -24.50 -6.93 -22.29
N LYS A 746 -24.47 -6.87 -20.97
CA LYS A 746 -25.55 -7.39 -20.11
C LYS A 746 -26.88 -6.71 -20.39
N SER A 747 -26.92 -5.39 -20.54
CA SER A 747 -28.14 -4.69 -20.88
C SER A 747 -28.72 -5.16 -22.22
N VAL A 748 -27.88 -5.41 -23.22
CA VAL A 748 -28.34 -5.97 -24.51
C VAL A 748 -28.96 -7.36 -24.31
N PHE A 749 -28.28 -8.27 -23.61
CA PHE A 749 -28.80 -9.62 -23.38
C PHE A 749 -30.07 -9.63 -22.51
N LEU A 750 -30.18 -8.75 -21.52
CA LEU A 750 -31.43 -8.58 -20.74
C LEU A 750 -32.61 -8.17 -21.61
N VAL A 751 -32.41 -7.23 -22.53
CA VAL A 751 -33.42 -6.76 -23.47
C VAL A 751 -33.80 -7.89 -24.46
N LEU A 752 -32.79 -8.56 -25.05
CA LEU A 752 -33.03 -9.70 -25.99
C LEU A 752 -33.71 -10.86 -25.31
N GLY A 753 -33.34 -11.18 -24.05
CA GLY A 753 -34.01 -12.22 -23.24
C GLY A 753 -35.48 -11.88 -22.93
N ALA A 754 -35.74 -10.62 -22.51
CA ALA A 754 -37.11 -10.17 -22.25
C ALA A 754 -37.99 -10.21 -23.53
N LEU A 755 -37.42 -9.89 -24.68
CA LEU A 755 -38.12 -10.00 -25.97
C LEU A 755 -38.27 -11.44 -26.50
N GLY A 756 -37.63 -12.44 -25.84
CA GLY A 756 -37.63 -13.83 -26.28
C GLY A 756 -36.72 -14.11 -27.48
N MET A 757 -35.81 -13.19 -27.81
CA MET A 757 -34.85 -13.28 -28.93
C MET A 757 -33.54 -13.98 -28.54
N ALA A 758 -33.26 -14.17 -27.25
CA ALA A 758 -32.11 -14.90 -26.73
C ALA A 758 -32.59 -16.11 -25.91
N GLY A 759 -31.93 -17.23 -26.11
CA GLY A 759 -32.10 -18.43 -25.30
C GLY A 759 -31.22 -18.47 -24.07
N MET A 760 -31.32 -19.52 -23.27
CA MET A 760 -30.59 -19.65 -22.01
C MET A 760 -29.08 -19.84 -22.22
N TRP A 761 -28.70 -20.62 -23.24
CA TRP A 761 -27.27 -20.86 -23.50
C TRP A 761 -26.53 -19.65 -24.10
N GLU A 762 -27.21 -18.82 -24.93
CA GLU A 762 -26.64 -17.54 -25.38
C GLU A 762 -26.45 -16.60 -24.21
N ALA A 763 -27.35 -16.61 -23.24
CA ALA A 763 -27.27 -15.83 -22.03
C ALA A 763 -26.02 -16.18 -21.20
N VAL A 764 -25.78 -17.49 -20.99
CA VAL A 764 -24.57 -17.96 -20.26
C VAL A 764 -23.30 -17.64 -21.03
N PHE A 765 -23.29 -17.88 -22.35
CA PHE A 765 -22.15 -17.57 -23.18
C PHE A 765 -21.83 -16.07 -23.16
N GLY A 766 -22.85 -15.21 -23.18
CA GLY A 766 -22.70 -13.76 -23.04
C GLY A 766 -22.10 -13.38 -21.68
N ASP A 767 -22.57 -13.95 -20.58
CA ASP A 767 -22.10 -13.65 -19.22
C ASP A 767 -20.64 -14.10 -19.00
N VAL A 768 -20.34 -15.34 -19.30
CA VAL A 768 -19.00 -15.93 -19.20
C VAL A 768 -18.02 -15.24 -20.15
N GLY A 769 -18.42 -15.00 -21.40
CA GLY A 769 -17.59 -14.33 -22.40
C GLY A 769 -17.20 -12.92 -21.96
N VAL A 770 -18.14 -12.16 -21.41
CA VAL A 770 -17.88 -10.81 -20.87
C VAL A 770 -16.90 -10.89 -19.70
N THR A 771 -17.05 -11.86 -18.82
CA THR A 771 -16.14 -12.03 -17.67
C THR A 771 -14.73 -12.33 -18.14
N ILE A 772 -14.54 -13.22 -19.10
CA ILE A 772 -13.23 -13.51 -19.68
C ILE A 772 -12.62 -12.26 -20.34
N ILE A 773 -13.40 -11.54 -21.15
CA ILE A 773 -12.95 -10.30 -21.79
C ILE A 773 -12.52 -9.26 -20.73
N ALA A 774 -13.29 -9.08 -19.66
CA ALA A 774 -12.99 -8.14 -18.60
C ALA A 774 -11.71 -8.53 -17.83
N VAL A 775 -11.49 -9.82 -17.54
CA VAL A 775 -10.26 -10.32 -16.92
C VAL A 775 -9.06 -10.14 -17.85
N LEU A 776 -9.17 -10.48 -19.12
CA LEU A 776 -8.09 -10.25 -20.10
C LEU A 776 -7.75 -8.76 -20.27
N ASN A 777 -8.77 -7.89 -20.24
CA ASN A 777 -8.57 -6.45 -20.27
C ASN A 777 -7.86 -5.96 -19.00
N ALA A 778 -8.22 -6.48 -17.81
CA ALA A 778 -7.55 -6.19 -16.55
C ALA A 778 -6.07 -6.55 -16.57
N MET A 779 -5.70 -7.70 -17.17
CA MET A 779 -4.31 -8.13 -17.31
C MET A 779 -3.44 -7.20 -18.17
N ARG A 780 -4.01 -6.32 -18.99
CA ARG A 780 -3.24 -5.35 -19.79
C ARG A 780 -2.43 -4.37 -18.94
N ILE A 781 -2.85 -4.12 -17.69
CA ILE A 781 -2.09 -3.26 -16.77
C ILE A 781 -0.69 -3.81 -16.46
N LEU A 782 -0.52 -5.13 -16.45
CA LEU A 782 0.75 -5.79 -16.17
C LEU A 782 1.81 -5.60 -17.27
N LYS A 783 1.39 -5.17 -18.47
CA LYS A 783 2.27 -4.89 -19.60
C LYS A 783 2.79 -3.44 -19.61
N LYS A 784 2.25 -2.61 -18.72
CA LYS A 784 2.64 -1.22 -18.53
C LYS A 784 3.77 -1.11 -17.50
#